data_cb02904ad0ebaccbcfda7b90b32da62a
#
_entry.id   cb02904ad0ebaccbcfda7b90b32da62a
#
_cell.length_a   1.000
_cell.length_b   1.000
_cell.length_c   1.000
_cell.angle_alpha   90.00
_cell.angle_beta   90.00
_cell.angle_gamma   90.00
#
_symmetry.space_group_name_H-M   'P 1'
#
loop_
_entity.id
_entity.type
_entity.pdbx_description
1 polymer ?
#
loop_
_entity_poly.entity_id
_entity_poly.type
_entity_poly.pdbx_seq_one_letter_code
_entity_poly.pdbx_strand_id
1 'polypeptide(L)'
;MSGFSFDKLVIFGVGLIGGSLALALREGASGGRREVVGVGRSAASIERALARRVIDRAAALDDDAQLRDALAGADLVLLAAPVAQTGPLLARIAPFLDASTIVTDAGSTKSDVVAAARAALGARIGQFVPGHPIAGREASGVEAALADLYVGRNVVLCALPENAPHALARIEAMWRAARADVRAMSAERHDRVFAAVSHLPHVLSFALVEQILGESDAELKFSYAAGGFRDFTRIAASSPEMWRDVCLANRAALLDELDAYTAVLARLRAAIDAGDGAALEAVFARSRAARAAWRERGAKPAPAVRSDTPGTGSHMEHLDLGPFSHAQGTVRLPGSKSISNRVLLLAALAEGETTVTNLLDSDDTRVMLDALAKLGVKLSRNGDTCVVGGTRGAFTAKTADLFLGNAGTAVRPLTAALAVNGGDYRIHGVPRMHERPIGDLVDGLRQIGAQIDYEGNEGFPPLRIRPAAISVDAPIHVRGDVSSQFLTALLMTLPLVKAKDGASVVEIDGELISKPYIEITIKLMARFGVTVERDGWQRFTVPAGVRYRSPGAIMVEGDASSASYFLAAGALGGGPLRVEGVGRASIQGDVGFANALMQMGANVTMGDDWIEVRGIGHDHGKLAPIDMDFNLIPDAAMTIAVAALFASGTSTLRNIGSWRVKETDRIAAMAAELRKLGATVEEGADYLVVTPPAQLAPNASIDTYDDHRMAMCFSLVSLGGVPVRINDPKCVGKTFPDYFDRFLALATA
;
A
#
# COMPACT_ATOMS: atom_id res chain seq x y z
N MET A 1 27.42 -3.51 2.70
CA MET A 1 27.46 -3.57 1.22
C MET A 1 27.95 -2.21 0.74
N SER A 2 28.98 -2.15 -0.12
CA SER A 2 29.45 -0.89 -0.71
C SER A 2 28.30 -0.33 -1.57
N GLY A 3 27.86 0.89 -1.30
CA GLY A 3 26.79 1.54 -2.04
C GLY A 3 27.18 1.71 -3.53
N PHE A 4 26.17 1.77 -4.41
CA PHE A 4 26.39 2.05 -5.83
C PHE A 4 27.07 3.43 -6.01
N SER A 5 28.08 3.51 -6.86
CA SER A 5 28.81 4.75 -7.18
C SER A 5 29.06 4.85 -8.67
N PHE A 6 29.17 6.07 -9.17
CA PHE A 6 29.59 6.37 -10.54
C PHE A 6 30.32 7.72 -10.57
N ASP A 7 31.22 7.89 -11.52
CA ASP A 7 31.88 9.16 -11.75
C ASP A 7 31.16 9.97 -12.84
N LYS A 8 30.73 9.31 -13.92
CA LYS A 8 30.08 9.97 -15.05
C LYS A 8 28.97 9.10 -15.66
N LEU A 9 27.75 9.64 -15.69
CA LEU A 9 26.57 9.07 -16.34
C LEU A 9 26.14 9.95 -17.51
N VAL A 10 26.01 9.38 -18.71
CA VAL A 10 25.49 10.08 -19.88
C VAL A 10 24.08 9.60 -20.20
N ILE A 11 23.12 10.52 -20.32
CA ILE A 11 21.72 10.21 -20.58
C ILE A 11 21.26 10.78 -21.90
N PHE A 12 20.90 9.89 -22.82
CA PHE A 12 20.27 10.23 -24.09
C PHE A 12 18.75 10.23 -23.91
N GLY A 13 18.16 11.43 -23.94
CA GLY A 13 16.72 11.61 -23.63
C GLY A 13 16.46 11.99 -22.19
N VAL A 14 16.68 13.26 -21.82
CA VAL A 14 16.44 13.80 -20.49
C VAL A 14 14.96 14.22 -20.36
N GLY A 15 14.07 13.24 -20.43
CA GLY A 15 12.63 13.39 -20.21
C GLY A 15 12.20 12.84 -18.86
N LEU A 16 10.96 12.36 -18.75
CA LEU A 16 10.42 11.72 -17.54
C LEU A 16 11.34 10.58 -17.06
N ILE A 17 11.67 9.63 -17.93
CA ILE A 17 12.40 8.40 -17.55
C ILE A 17 13.87 8.73 -17.26
N GLY A 18 14.62 9.30 -18.21
CA GLY A 18 16.05 9.62 -18.02
C GLY A 18 16.28 10.64 -16.91
N GLY A 19 15.44 11.68 -16.83
CA GLY A 19 15.53 12.69 -15.79
C GLY A 19 15.23 12.13 -14.39
N SER A 20 14.25 11.24 -14.26
CA SER A 20 13.95 10.60 -12.98
C SER A 20 15.09 9.70 -12.51
N LEU A 21 15.77 8.97 -13.43
CA LEU A 21 16.95 8.18 -13.04
C LEU A 21 18.09 9.08 -12.55
N ALA A 22 18.33 10.20 -13.23
CA ALA A 22 19.32 11.17 -12.79
C ALA A 22 19.06 11.66 -11.36
N LEU A 23 17.82 12.06 -11.07
CA LEU A 23 17.40 12.50 -9.72
C LEU A 23 17.51 11.39 -8.68
N ALA A 24 17.04 10.19 -8.99
CA ALA A 24 17.07 9.04 -8.07
C ALA A 24 18.52 8.66 -7.69
N LEU A 25 19.45 8.69 -8.66
CA LEU A 25 20.86 8.37 -8.41
C LEU A 25 21.60 9.46 -7.65
N ARG A 26 21.18 10.72 -7.74
CA ARG A 26 21.73 11.78 -6.88
C ARG A 26 21.45 11.54 -5.40
N GLU A 27 20.30 10.93 -5.08
CA GLU A 27 19.89 10.57 -3.72
C GLU A 27 20.45 9.20 -3.29
N GLY A 28 20.43 8.21 -4.18
CA GLY A 28 20.68 6.80 -3.85
C GLY A 28 22.11 6.31 -4.03
N ALA A 29 22.96 7.04 -4.80
CA ALA A 29 24.36 6.64 -5.01
C ALA A 29 25.27 7.19 -3.90
N SER A 30 26.27 6.41 -3.51
CA SER A 30 27.26 6.79 -2.50
C SER A 30 28.67 6.76 -3.10
N GLY A 31 29.39 7.91 -3.04
CA GLY A 31 30.75 8.06 -3.61
C GLY A 31 30.75 8.41 -5.11
N GLY A 32 31.94 8.59 -5.66
CA GLY A 32 32.15 9.04 -7.04
C GLY A 32 31.91 10.53 -7.27
N ARG A 33 32.30 11.01 -8.47
CA ARG A 33 32.13 12.42 -8.89
C ARG A 33 30.68 12.78 -9.17
N ARG A 34 29.86 11.79 -9.61
CA ARG A 34 28.42 11.90 -9.90
C ARG A 34 28.06 12.94 -10.95
N GLU A 35 28.90 13.14 -11.96
CA GLU A 35 28.58 14.01 -13.08
C GLU A 35 27.50 13.36 -13.96
N VAL A 36 26.41 14.08 -14.20
CA VAL A 36 25.34 13.65 -15.12
C VAL A 36 25.35 14.56 -16.34
N VAL A 37 25.63 13.97 -17.52
CA VAL A 37 25.63 14.66 -18.81
C VAL A 37 24.35 14.31 -19.55
N GLY A 38 23.56 15.32 -19.92
CA GLY A 38 22.35 15.14 -20.71
C GLY A 38 22.61 15.41 -22.21
N VAL A 39 22.10 14.49 -23.03
CA VAL A 39 22.14 14.62 -24.49
C VAL A 39 20.73 14.58 -25.05
N GLY A 40 20.35 15.57 -25.86
CA GLY A 40 18.99 15.66 -26.42
C GLY A 40 18.91 16.46 -27.68
N ARG A 41 17.83 16.29 -28.45
CA ARG A 41 17.56 17.00 -29.72
C ARG A 41 17.04 18.43 -29.49
N SER A 42 16.32 18.68 -28.39
CA SER A 42 15.71 19.97 -28.11
C SER A 42 16.58 20.77 -27.14
N ALA A 43 17.21 21.83 -27.62
CA ALA A 43 17.98 22.75 -26.77
C ALA A 43 17.17 23.27 -25.59
N ALA A 44 15.92 23.67 -25.83
CA ALA A 44 15.01 24.16 -24.77
C ALA A 44 14.73 23.10 -23.68
N SER A 45 14.62 21.81 -24.04
CA SER A 45 14.43 20.74 -23.07
C SER A 45 15.67 20.51 -22.21
N ILE A 46 16.84 20.56 -22.82
CA ILE A 46 18.14 20.43 -22.16
C ILE A 46 18.41 21.62 -21.24
N GLU A 47 18.13 22.85 -21.68
CA GLU A 47 18.23 24.06 -20.84
C GLU A 47 17.36 23.95 -19.57
N ARG A 48 16.13 23.48 -19.73
CA ARG A 48 15.25 23.22 -18.56
C ARG A 48 15.81 22.16 -17.63
N ALA A 49 16.44 21.10 -18.17
CA ALA A 49 17.08 20.06 -17.36
C ALA A 49 18.26 20.61 -16.54
N LEU A 50 19.07 21.50 -17.14
CA LEU A 50 20.15 22.22 -16.45
C LEU A 50 19.60 23.15 -15.37
N ALA A 51 18.62 23.98 -15.71
CA ALA A 51 18.01 24.92 -14.76
C ALA A 51 17.39 24.22 -13.54
N ARG A 52 16.85 23.02 -13.73
CA ARG A 52 16.29 22.18 -12.66
C ARG A 52 17.34 21.30 -11.96
N ARG A 53 18.60 21.39 -12.33
CA ARG A 53 19.70 20.58 -11.79
C ARG A 53 19.47 19.07 -11.92
N VAL A 54 18.75 18.65 -12.95
CA VAL A 54 18.58 17.24 -13.30
C VAL A 54 19.88 16.71 -13.91
N ILE A 55 20.54 17.53 -14.72
CA ILE A 55 21.86 17.27 -15.31
C ILE A 55 22.85 18.37 -14.91
N ASP A 56 24.14 18.05 -14.94
CA ASP A 56 25.21 18.98 -14.60
C ASP A 56 25.80 19.66 -15.86
N ARG A 57 25.73 18.95 -16.98
CA ARG A 57 26.27 19.42 -18.27
C ARG A 57 25.39 18.93 -19.42
N ALA A 58 25.36 19.70 -20.49
CA ALA A 58 24.67 19.38 -21.72
C ALA A 58 25.69 19.06 -22.84
N ALA A 59 25.24 18.22 -23.80
CA ALA A 59 25.94 18.01 -25.06
C ALA A 59 24.93 17.90 -26.21
N ALA A 60 25.28 18.42 -27.37
CA ALA A 60 24.47 18.32 -28.57
C ALA A 60 24.69 16.97 -29.27
N LEU A 61 23.60 16.34 -29.70
CA LEU A 61 23.64 15.03 -30.36
C LEU A 61 24.29 15.07 -31.77
N ASP A 62 24.19 16.18 -32.45
CA ASP A 62 24.67 16.41 -33.83
C ASP A 62 26.09 16.98 -33.90
N ASP A 63 26.73 17.29 -32.76
CA ASP A 63 28.10 17.76 -32.63
C ASP A 63 29.03 16.63 -32.16
N ASP A 64 29.91 16.15 -33.08
CA ASP A 64 30.85 15.05 -32.80
C ASP A 64 31.85 15.37 -31.69
N ALA A 65 32.29 16.64 -31.59
CA ALA A 65 33.25 17.04 -30.57
C ALA A 65 32.62 17.04 -29.18
N GLN A 66 31.41 17.60 -29.04
CA GLN A 66 30.66 17.58 -27.79
C GLN A 66 30.26 16.15 -27.40
N LEU A 67 29.85 15.30 -28.38
CA LEU A 67 29.45 13.93 -28.12
C LEU A 67 30.64 13.08 -27.65
N ARG A 68 31.83 13.27 -28.28
CA ARG A 68 33.07 12.62 -27.85
C ARG A 68 33.47 13.04 -26.44
N ASP A 69 33.41 14.33 -26.12
CA ASP A 69 33.73 14.86 -24.80
C ASP A 69 32.72 14.35 -23.75
N ALA A 70 31.43 14.29 -24.11
CA ALA A 70 30.40 13.74 -23.26
C ALA A 70 30.65 12.26 -22.88
N LEU A 71 31.06 11.45 -23.85
CA LEU A 71 31.25 10.00 -23.69
C LEU A 71 32.63 9.62 -23.14
N ALA A 72 33.65 10.45 -23.29
CA ALA A 72 35.01 10.17 -22.81
C ALA A 72 34.99 9.96 -21.29
N GLY A 73 35.45 8.80 -20.81
CA GLY A 73 35.47 8.44 -19.39
C GLY A 73 34.09 8.24 -18.78
N ALA A 74 33.05 8.00 -19.55
CA ALA A 74 31.74 7.67 -19.02
C ALA A 74 31.69 6.24 -18.45
N ASP A 75 31.26 6.11 -17.19
CA ASP A 75 31.01 4.80 -16.60
C ASP A 75 29.77 4.14 -17.19
N LEU A 76 28.74 4.95 -17.37
CA LEU A 76 27.38 4.49 -17.72
C LEU A 76 26.78 5.39 -18.80
N VAL A 77 26.09 4.76 -19.75
CA VAL A 77 25.27 5.42 -20.75
C VAL A 77 23.86 4.87 -20.69
N LEU A 78 22.86 5.74 -20.50
CA LEU A 78 21.45 5.40 -20.57
C LEU A 78 20.81 5.94 -21.85
N LEU A 79 20.15 5.06 -22.61
CA LEU A 79 19.31 5.42 -23.73
C LEU A 79 17.85 5.47 -23.30
N ALA A 80 17.32 6.67 -23.04
CA ALA A 80 15.94 6.90 -22.62
C ALA A 80 15.16 7.71 -23.69
N ALA A 81 15.50 7.49 -24.94
CA ALA A 81 14.83 8.04 -26.11
C ALA A 81 13.71 7.07 -26.61
N PRO A 82 12.80 7.53 -27.48
CA PRO A 82 11.83 6.64 -28.13
C PRO A 82 12.48 5.44 -28.79
N VAL A 83 11.79 4.28 -28.76
CA VAL A 83 12.35 2.98 -29.19
C VAL A 83 12.94 3.03 -30.58
N ALA A 84 12.26 3.67 -31.55
CA ALA A 84 12.75 3.81 -32.91
C ALA A 84 14.09 4.57 -33.02
N GLN A 85 14.48 5.34 -32.01
CA GLN A 85 15.75 6.09 -31.98
C GLN A 85 16.91 5.27 -31.38
N THR A 86 16.66 4.15 -30.73
CA THR A 86 17.69 3.38 -30.02
C THR A 86 18.78 2.87 -30.98
N GLY A 87 18.41 2.29 -32.12
CA GLY A 87 19.36 1.82 -33.14
C GLY A 87 20.22 2.93 -33.70
N PRO A 88 19.64 4.01 -34.25
CA PRO A 88 20.39 5.19 -34.73
C PRO A 88 21.28 5.79 -33.64
N LEU A 89 20.84 5.89 -32.39
CA LEU A 89 21.66 6.40 -31.29
C LEU A 89 22.85 5.47 -31.00
N LEU A 90 22.64 4.17 -30.91
CA LEU A 90 23.72 3.20 -30.72
C LEU A 90 24.76 3.27 -31.82
N ALA A 91 24.33 3.32 -33.09
CA ALA A 91 25.25 3.46 -34.23
C ALA A 91 26.06 4.78 -34.16
N ARG A 92 25.41 5.86 -33.71
CA ARG A 92 26.01 7.19 -33.58
C ARG A 92 27.06 7.25 -32.47
N ILE A 93 26.79 6.61 -31.28
CA ILE A 93 27.70 6.70 -30.14
C ILE A 93 28.78 5.63 -30.11
N ALA A 94 28.55 4.50 -30.77
CA ALA A 94 29.49 3.37 -30.79
C ALA A 94 30.97 3.75 -31.07
N PRO A 95 31.29 4.65 -31.98
CA PRO A 95 32.68 5.05 -32.24
C PRO A 95 33.35 5.78 -31.06
N PHE A 96 32.56 6.36 -30.13
CA PHE A 96 33.05 7.22 -29.05
C PHE A 96 33.02 6.54 -27.68
N LEU A 97 32.49 5.30 -27.59
CA LEU A 97 32.43 4.55 -26.33
C LEU A 97 33.79 3.97 -25.95
N ASP A 98 34.19 4.16 -24.70
CA ASP A 98 35.36 3.51 -24.13
C ASP A 98 35.10 2.01 -23.90
N ALA A 99 36.15 1.20 -23.79
CA ALA A 99 36.04 -0.24 -23.56
C ALA A 99 35.42 -0.61 -22.20
N SER A 100 35.48 0.29 -21.23
CA SER A 100 34.91 0.12 -19.88
C SER A 100 33.50 0.67 -19.75
N THR A 101 33.00 1.45 -20.72
CA THR A 101 31.65 2.06 -20.63
C THR A 101 30.58 1.01 -20.75
N ILE A 102 29.63 1.00 -19.83
CA ILE A 102 28.46 0.12 -19.88
C ILE A 102 27.26 0.92 -20.39
N VAL A 103 26.57 0.35 -21.39
CA VAL A 103 25.40 0.97 -22.02
C VAL A 103 24.13 0.20 -21.62
N THR A 104 23.07 0.92 -21.30
CA THR A 104 21.74 0.35 -21.05
C THR A 104 20.67 1.20 -21.71
N ASP A 105 19.49 0.65 -21.90
CA ASP A 105 18.34 1.39 -22.40
C ASP A 105 17.15 1.35 -21.43
N ALA A 106 16.13 2.14 -21.73
CA ALA A 106 14.86 2.19 -21.00
C ALA A 106 13.65 2.00 -21.96
N GLY A 107 13.87 1.40 -23.12
CA GLY A 107 12.84 1.21 -24.14
C GLY A 107 11.76 0.20 -23.75
N SER A 108 10.58 0.33 -24.36
CA SER A 108 9.42 -0.53 -24.10
C SER A 108 9.43 -1.86 -24.85
N THR A 109 10.34 -2.05 -25.81
CA THR A 109 10.57 -3.29 -26.56
C THR A 109 12.01 -3.72 -26.43
N LYS A 110 12.31 -5.01 -26.57
CA LYS A 110 13.66 -5.52 -26.32
C LYS A 110 14.28 -6.27 -27.49
N SER A 111 13.56 -7.08 -28.25
CA SER A 111 14.12 -7.90 -29.32
C SER A 111 14.72 -7.03 -30.45
N ASP A 112 14.02 -5.97 -30.82
CA ASP A 112 14.49 -4.99 -31.82
C ASP A 112 15.71 -4.18 -31.32
N VAL A 113 15.66 -3.77 -30.03
CA VAL A 113 16.74 -3.05 -29.36
C VAL A 113 18.01 -3.90 -29.28
N VAL A 114 17.88 -5.20 -28.93
CA VAL A 114 19.00 -6.15 -28.90
C VAL A 114 19.60 -6.36 -30.32
N ALA A 115 18.74 -6.52 -31.33
CA ALA A 115 19.18 -6.65 -32.71
C ALA A 115 19.98 -5.39 -33.16
N ALA A 116 19.46 -4.21 -32.86
CA ALA A 116 20.11 -2.94 -33.17
C ALA A 116 21.46 -2.79 -32.41
N ALA A 117 21.50 -3.19 -31.14
CA ALA A 117 22.70 -3.15 -30.33
C ALA A 117 23.80 -4.09 -30.89
N ARG A 118 23.43 -5.31 -31.29
CA ARG A 118 24.37 -6.26 -31.92
C ARG A 118 24.95 -5.69 -33.23
N ALA A 119 24.10 -5.07 -34.06
CA ALA A 119 24.54 -4.44 -35.29
C ALA A 119 25.47 -3.25 -35.06
N ALA A 120 25.18 -2.41 -34.06
CA ALA A 120 25.96 -1.19 -33.81
C ALA A 120 27.26 -1.43 -33.02
N LEU A 121 27.26 -2.33 -32.06
CA LEU A 121 28.37 -2.55 -31.13
C LEU A 121 29.30 -3.71 -31.57
N GLY A 122 28.82 -4.66 -32.39
CA GLY A 122 29.58 -5.80 -32.86
C GLY A 122 30.24 -6.56 -31.72
N ALA A 123 31.57 -6.70 -31.73
CA ALA A 123 32.32 -7.41 -30.68
C ALA A 123 32.17 -6.79 -29.27
N ARG A 124 31.69 -5.55 -29.16
CA ARG A 124 31.47 -4.85 -27.89
C ARG A 124 30.06 -5.02 -27.32
N ILE A 125 29.22 -5.89 -27.90
CA ILE A 125 27.85 -6.15 -27.42
C ILE A 125 27.79 -6.53 -25.95
N GLY A 126 28.84 -7.13 -25.40
CA GLY A 126 28.95 -7.47 -23.98
C GLY A 126 28.84 -6.27 -23.01
N GLN A 127 29.04 -5.04 -23.51
CA GLN A 127 28.88 -3.79 -22.76
C GLN A 127 27.41 -3.32 -22.70
N PHE A 128 26.50 -3.89 -23.49
CA PHE A 128 25.11 -3.46 -23.58
C PHE A 128 24.20 -4.37 -22.75
N VAL A 129 23.55 -3.82 -21.74
CA VAL A 129 22.58 -4.52 -20.88
C VAL A 129 21.19 -3.95 -21.17
N PRO A 130 20.31 -4.68 -21.87
CA PRO A 130 18.97 -4.19 -22.19
C PRO A 130 18.10 -4.06 -20.94
N GLY A 131 17.42 -2.93 -20.79
CA GLY A 131 16.55 -2.64 -19.65
C GLY A 131 15.20 -2.05 -20.04
N HIS A 132 14.17 -2.27 -19.22
CA HIS A 132 12.87 -1.64 -19.35
C HIS A 132 12.30 -1.32 -17.98
N PRO A 133 12.30 -0.07 -17.53
CA PRO A 133 11.61 0.35 -16.30
C PRO A 133 10.11 0.39 -16.55
N ILE A 134 9.36 -0.40 -15.75
CA ILE A 134 7.89 -0.44 -15.80
C ILE A 134 7.34 0.67 -14.91
N ALA A 135 7.64 1.89 -15.30
CA ALA A 135 7.28 3.11 -14.60
C ALA A 135 6.93 4.20 -15.62
N GLY A 136 5.91 4.99 -15.35
CA GLY A 136 5.48 6.06 -16.23
C GLY A 136 4.39 6.92 -15.57
N ARG A 137 4.11 8.06 -16.22
CA ARG A 137 3.04 8.99 -15.87
C ARG A 137 2.43 9.55 -17.17
N GLU A 138 1.25 10.13 -17.07
CA GLU A 138 0.60 10.82 -18.20
C GLU A 138 1.40 12.08 -18.63
N ALA A 139 2.01 12.75 -17.64
CA ALA A 139 2.88 13.90 -17.91
C ALA A 139 4.23 13.46 -18.51
N SER A 140 4.71 14.18 -19.51
CA SER A 140 5.97 13.96 -20.22
C SER A 140 6.95 15.13 -20.04
N GLY A 141 8.20 14.96 -20.51
CA GLY A 141 9.22 15.99 -20.38
C GLY A 141 10.01 15.92 -19.08
N VAL A 142 11.02 16.79 -18.96
CA VAL A 142 11.88 16.87 -17.76
C VAL A 142 11.13 17.48 -16.57
N GLU A 143 10.08 18.24 -16.81
CA GLU A 143 9.21 18.83 -15.80
C GLU A 143 8.46 17.77 -14.98
N ALA A 144 8.21 16.61 -15.59
CA ALA A 144 7.54 15.49 -14.96
C ALA A 144 8.48 14.54 -14.21
N ALA A 145 9.82 14.76 -14.29
CA ALA A 145 10.82 13.90 -13.66
C ALA A 145 10.72 13.93 -12.13
N LEU A 146 10.83 12.76 -11.49
CA LEU A 146 10.73 12.56 -10.05
C LEU A 146 11.83 11.62 -9.55
N ALA A 147 12.45 11.95 -8.43
CA ALA A 147 13.48 11.09 -7.80
C ALA A 147 12.94 9.74 -7.31
N ASP A 148 11.64 9.66 -7.01
CA ASP A 148 10.96 8.48 -6.48
C ASP A 148 10.16 7.69 -7.54
N LEU A 149 10.29 8.02 -8.83
CA LEU A 149 9.53 7.38 -9.91
C LEU A 149 9.66 5.85 -9.91
N TYR A 150 10.83 5.34 -9.55
CA TYR A 150 11.18 3.92 -9.62
C TYR A 150 10.98 3.16 -8.31
N VAL A 151 10.66 3.82 -7.21
CA VAL A 151 10.51 3.19 -5.88
C VAL A 151 9.47 2.09 -5.92
N GLY A 152 9.89 0.84 -5.66
CA GLY A 152 9.02 -0.34 -5.71
C GLY A 152 8.45 -0.65 -7.11
N ARG A 153 9.02 -0.07 -8.19
CA ARG A 153 8.61 -0.37 -9.57
C ARG A 153 9.50 -1.45 -10.15
N ASN A 154 8.90 -2.34 -10.94
CA ASN A 154 9.67 -3.35 -11.64
C ASN A 154 10.55 -2.69 -12.73
N VAL A 155 11.79 -3.15 -12.82
CA VAL A 155 12.67 -2.91 -13.96
C VAL A 155 13.06 -4.26 -14.52
N VAL A 156 12.78 -4.50 -15.79
CA VAL A 156 13.15 -5.75 -16.45
C VAL A 156 14.50 -5.59 -17.10
N LEU A 157 15.45 -6.46 -16.75
CA LEU A 157 16.73 -6.58 -17.44
C LEU A 157 16.71 -7.84 -18.32
N CYS A 158 17.07 -7.69 -19.58
CA CYS A 158 17.13 -8.79 -20.55
C CYS A 158 18.59 -9.17 -20.82
N ALA A 159 19.21 -9.85 -19.86
CA ALA A 159 20.60 -10.26 -19.96
C ALA A 159 20.88 -11.05 -21.25
N LEU A 160 21.95 -10.66 -21.95
CA LEU A 160 22.41 -11.32 -23.15
C LEU A 160 23.47 -12.39 -22.81
N PRO A 161 23.58 -13.47 -23.58
CA PRO A 161 24.68 -14.45 -23.40
C PRO A 161 26.06 -13.82 -23.48
N GLU A 162 26.19 -12.74 -24.25
CA GLU A 162 27.42 -11.99 -24.43
C GLU A 162 27.78 -11.04 -23.28
N ASN A 163 26.84 -10.77 -22.36
CA ASN A 163 27.06 -9.82 -21.27
C ASN A 163 28.21 -10.27 -20.34
N ALA A 164 29.13 -9.37 -20.10
CA ALA A 164 30.12 -9.58 -19.04
C ALA A 164 29.38 -9.53 -17.66
N PRO A 165 29.68 -10.48 -16.72
CA PRO A 165 28.99 -10.53 -15.42
C PRO A 165 29.03 -9.20 -14.64
N HIS A 166 30.13 -8.45 -14.74
CA HIS A 166 30.27 -7.15 -14.09
C HIS A 166 29.34 -6.07 -14.69
N ALA A 167 29.09 -6.13 -16.01
CA ALA A 167 28.20 -5.16 -16.67
C ALA A 167 26.75 -5.34 -16.21
N LEU A 168 26.26 -6.58 -16.17
CA LEU A 168 24.92 -6.91 -15.66
C LEU A 168 24.77 -6.50 -14.18
N ALA A 169 25.73 -6.89 -13.33
CA ALA A 169 25.71 -6.56 -11.92
C ALA A 169 25.71 -5.03 -11.67
N ARG A 170 26.43 -4.26 -12.50
CA ARG A 170 26.50 -2.81 -12.36
C ARG A 170 25.19 -2.13 -12.75
N ILE A 171 24.50 -2.55 -13.82
CA ILE A 171 23.19 -2.02 -14.21
C ILE A 171 22.13 -2.43 -13.20
N GLU A 172 22.19 -3.66 -12.68
CA GLU A 172 21.30 -4.10 -11.59
C GLU A 172 21.49 -3.22 -10.34
N ALA A 173 22.75 -2.95 -9.95
CA ALA A 173 23.04 -2.08 -8.80
C ALA A 173 22.57 -0.63 -9.04
N MET A 174 22.67 -0.11 -10.26
CA MET A 174 22.16 1.20 -10.66
C MET A 174 20.66 1.32 -10.42
N TRP A 175 19.87 0.36 -10.91
CA TRP A 175 18.42 0.37 -10.73
C TRP A 175 18.01 0.15 -9.28
N ARG A 176 18.74 -0.70 -8.54
CA ARG A 176 18.51 -0.87 -7.09
C ARG A 176 18.86 0.39 -6.29
N ALA A 177 19.87 1.16 -6.70
CA ALA A 177 20.14 2.47 -6.09
C ALA A 177 19.01 3.47 -6.33
N ALA A 178 18.29 3.35 -7.45
CA ALA A 178 17.04 4.07 -7.71
C ALA A 178 15.82 3.47 -6.99
N ARG A 179 16.02 2.49 -6.09
CA ARG A 179 15.00 1.78 -5.29
C ARG A 179 13.99 0.99 -6.13
N ALA A 180 14.39 0.54 -7.31
CA ALA A 180 13.58 -0.29 -8.20
C ALA A 180 13.70 -1.78 -7.86
N ASP A 181 12.63 -2.55 -8.16
CA ASP A 181 12.62 -4.02 -8.12
C ASP A 181 13.11 -4.58 -9.45
N VAL A 182 14.34 -5.12 -9.48
CA VAL A 182 14.93 -5.63 -10.71
C VAL A 182 14.49 -7.06 -10.96
N ARG A 183 14.03 -7.33 -12.19
CA ARG A 183 13.58 -8.65 -12.68
C ARG A 183 14.37 -9.02 -13.93
N ALA A 184 14.56 -10.30 -14.14
CA ALA A 184 15.25 -10.83 -15.32
C ALA A 184 14.33 -11.69 -16.20
N MET A 185 14.39 -11.52 -17.52
CA MET A 185 13.78 -12.43 -18.51
C MET A 185 14.50 -12.27 -19.86
N SER A 186 14.27 -13.18 -20.82
CA SER A 186 14.81 -12.99 -22.16
C SER A 186 14.08 -11.88 -22.93
N ALA A 187 14.72 -11.27 -23.93
CA ALA A 187 14.12 -10.24 -24.75
C ALA A 187 12.83 -10.69 -25.45
N GLU A 188 12.82 -11.91 -26.00
CA GLU A 188 11.67 -12.50 -26.68
C GLU A 188 10.51 -12.74 -25.72
N ARG A 189 10.82 -13.17 -24.50
CA ARG A 189 9.80 -13.37 -23.46
C ARG A 189 9.24 -12.03 -22.98
N HIS A 190 10.10 -11.03 -22.81
CA HIS A 190 9.72 -9.67 -22.51
C HIS A 190 8.69 -9.16 -23.53
N ASP A 191 9.00 -9.24 -24.80
CA ASP A 191 8.16 -8.68 -25.86
C ASP A 191 6.80 -9.39 -25.94
N ARG A 192 6.75 -10.72 -25.76
CA ARG A 192 5.47 -11.46 -25.68
C ARG A 192 4.63 -11.07 -24.45
N VAL A 193 5.26 -10.95 -23.28
CA VAL A 193 4.53 -10.56 -22.06
C VAL A 193 3.97 -9.15 -22.21
N PHE A 194 4.78 -8.20 -22.70
CA PHE A 194 4.33 -6.81 -22.81
C PHE A 194 3.40 -6.59 -24.01
N ALA A 195 3.43 -7.42 -25.03
CA ALA A 195 2.41 -7.45 -26.07
C ALA A 195 1.02 -7.68 -25.46
N ALA A 196 0.88 -8.66 -24.58
CA ALA A 196 -0.40 -9.02 -23.94
C ALA A 196 -0.87 -7.99 -22.90
N VAL A 197 0.02 -7.53 -22.00
CA VAL A 197 -0.38 -6.77 -20.80
C VAL A 197 -0.22 -5.26 -20.91
N SER A 198 0.43 -4.78 -21.98
CA SER A 198 0.67 -3.36 -22.20
C SER A 198 0.28 -2.92 -23.62
N HIS A 199 0.86 -3.53 -24.66
CA HIS A 199 0.69 -3.04 -26.03
C HIS A 199 -0.73 -3.28 -26.55
N LEU A 200 -1.27 -4.48 -26.43
CA LEU A 200 -2.66 -4.78 -26.80
C LEU A 200 -3.68 -3.88 -26.07
N PRO A 201 -3.65 -3.71 -24.75
CA PRO A 201 -4.54 -2.78 -24.05
C PRO A 201 -4.55 -1.36 -24.62
N HIS A 202 -3.39 -0.80 -24.98
CA HIS A 202 -3.31 0.52 -25.59
C HIS A 202 -3.94 0.54 -26.99
N VAL A 203 -3.63 -0.44 -27.83
CA VAL A 203 -4.24 -0.54 -29.18
C VAL A 203 -5.76 -0.62 -29.08
N LEU A 204 -6.30 -1.43 -28.16
CA LEU A 204 -7.73 -1.57 -27.95
C LEU A 204 -8.37 -0.28 -27.41
N SER A 205 -7.67 0.43 -26.56
CA SER A 205 -8.13 1.71 -26.02
C SER A 205 -8.23 2.78 -27.13
N PHE A 206 -7.21 2.89 -27.98
CA PHE A 206 -7.25 3.77 -29.16
C PHE A 206 -8.35 3.35 -30.14
N ALA A 207 -8.48 2.04 -30.41
CA ALA A 207 -9.48 1.52 -31.34
C ALA A 207 -10.92 1.77 -30.87
N LEU A 208 -11.20 1.67 -29.55
CA LEU A 208 -12.53 1.98 -29.01
C LEU A 208 -12.87 3.46 -29.18
N VAL A 209 -11.93 4.36 -28.95
CA VAL A 209 -12.16 5.81 -29.15
C VAL A 209 -12.36 6.12 -30.64
N GLU A 210 -11.53 5.56 -31.51
CA GLU A 210 -11.58 5.72 -32.97
C GLU A 210 -12.92 5.22 -33.56
N GLN A 211 -13.41 4.08 -33.05
CA GLN A 211 -14.72 3.54 -33.46
C GLN A 211 -15.83 4.55 -33.21
N ILE A 212 -15.86 5.17 -32.03
CA ILE A 212 -16.90 6.16 -31.67
C ILE A 212 -16.72 7.44 -32.51
N LEU A 213 -15.48 7.91 -32.69
CA LEU A 213 -15.20 9.10 -33.51
C LEU A 213 -15.68 8.98 -34.95
N GLY A 214 -15.69 7.77 -35.52
CA GLY A 214 -16.17 7.50 -36.87
C GLY A 214 -17.69 7.52 -37.03
N GLU A 215 -18.47 7.67 -35.94
CA GLU A 215 -19.94 7.61 -35.96
C GLU A 215 -20.57 9.03 -36.01
N SER A 216 -21.74 9.12 -36.68
CA SER A 216 -22.43 10.41 -36.85
C SER A 216 -22.94 11.04 -35.55
N ASP A 217 -23.10 10.27 -34.48
CA ASP A 217 -23.58 10.68 -33.15
C ASP A 217 -22.47 10.63 -32.08
N ALA A 218 -21.21 10.75 -32.49
CA ALA A 218 -20.04 10.66 -31.60
C ALA A 218 -20.12 11.60 -30.40
N GLU A 219 -20.49 12.88 -30.60
CA GLU A 219 -20.62 13.86 -29.51
C GLU A 219 -21.67 13.43 -28.47
N LEU A 220 -22.80 12.90 -28.92
CA LEU A 220 -23.85 12.39 -28.05
C LEU A 220 -23.31 11.19 -27.21
N LYS A 221 -22.61 10.25 -27.84
CA LYS A 221 -22.00 9.09 -27.15
C LYS A 221 -20.97 9.52 -26.12
N PHE A 222 -20.10 10.47 -26.44
CA PHE A 222 -19.13 11.01 -25.47
C PHE A 222 -19.81 11.75 -24.31
N SER A 223 -20.96 12.43 -24.54
CA SER A 223 -21.68 13.10 -23.46
C SER A 223 -22.25 12.13 -22.40
N TYR A 224 -22.50 10.87 -22.77
CA TYR A 224 -22.95 9.81 -21.87
C TYR A 224 -21.80 8.90 -21.38
N ALA A 225 -20.55 9.19 -21.75
CA ALA A 225 -19.39 8.40 -21.35
C ALA A 225 -19.14 8.54 -19.83
N ALA A 226 -19.39 7.45 -19.10
CA ALA A 226 -19.25 7.37 -17.64
C ALA A 226 -17.90 6.75 -17.21
N GLY A 227 -17.75 6.46 -15.92
CA GLY A 227 -16.49 5.96 -15.31
C GLY A 227 -15.86 4.78 -16.04
N GLY A 228 -16.64 3.77 -16.41
CA GLY A 228 -16.11 2.58 -17.11
C GLY A 228 -15.43 2.90 -18.45
N PHE A 229 -16.04 3.81 -19.25
CA PHE A 229 -15.43 4.26 -20.49
C PHE A 229 -14.15 5.06 -20.22
N ARG A 230 -14.21 6.01 -19.28
CA ARG A 230 -13.07 6.86 -18.90
C ARG A 230 -11.88 6.02 -18.43
N ASP A 231 -12.12 5.02 -17.57
CA ASP A 231 -11.06 4.17 -17.04
C ASP A 231 -10.41 3.32 -18.13
N PHE A 232 -11.22 2.72 -19.01
CA PHE A 232 -10.72 1.89 -20.10
C PHE A 232 -9.97 2.71 -21.16
N THR A 233 -10.45 3.92 -21.50
CA THR A 233 -9.86 4.76 -22.55
C THR A 233 -8.83 5.76 -22.03
N ARG A 234 -8.55 5.81 -20.73
CA ARG A 234 -7.56 6.71 -20.13
C ARG A 234 -6.20 6.62 -20.82
N ILE A 235 -5.76 5.42 -21.17
CA ILE A 235 -4.47 5.18 -21.82
C ILE A 235 -4.43 5.61 -23.30
N ALA A 236 -5.56 5.88 -23.94
CA ALA A 236 -5.62 6.47 -25.28
C ALA A 236 -5.18 7.96 -25.32
N ALA A 237 -4.97 8.60 -24.16
CA ALA A 237 -4.37 9.93 -24.08
C ALA A 237 -2.82 9.93 -24.20
N SER A 238 -2.20 8.78 -24.35
CA SER A 238 -0.75 8.61 -24.49
C SER A 238 -0.25 9.11 -25.86
N SER A 239 1.09 9.38 -25.96
CA SER A 239 1.72 9.87 -27.19
C SER A 239 1.48 8.93 -28.40
N PRO A 240 0.85 9.40 -29.48
CA PRO A 240 0.62 8.58 -30.68
C PRO A 240 1.94 8.15 -31.37
N GLU A 241 2.95 9.02 -31.38
CA GLU A 241 4.26 8.72 -31.97
C GLU A 241 4.93 7.56 -31.24
N MET A 242 4.97 7.62 -29.90
CA MET A 242 5.54 6.56 -29.08
C MET A 242 4.82 5.21 -29.29
N TRP A 243 3.51 5.20 -29.31
CA TRP A 243 2.73 3.96 -29.46
C TRP A 243 2.81 3.39 -30.87
N ARG A 244 2.86 4.24 -31.92
CA ARG A 244 3.20 3.81 -33.29
C ARG A 244 4.52 3.03 -33.30
N ASP A 245 5.56 3.59 -32.69
CA ASP A 245 6.90 3.00 -32.69
C ASP A 245 6.92 1.69 -31.90
N VAL A 246 6.26 1.61 -30.76
CA VAL A 246 6.12 0.38 -29.95
C VAL A 246 5.39 -0.71 -30.73
N CYS A 247 4.26 -0.38 -31.38
CA CYS A 247 3.49 -1.35 -32.19
C CYS A 247 4.30 -1.92 -33.36
N LEU A 248 5.10 -1.07 -34.03
CA LEU A 248 5.94 -1.52 -35.16
C LEU A 248 7.12 -2.35 -34.68
N ALA A 249 7.76 -1.96 -33.56
CA ALA A 249 8.90 -2.65 -32.99
C ALA A 249 8.54 -4.06 -32.44
N ASN A 250 7.38 -4.21 -31.81
CA ASN A 250 6.87 -5.49 -31.28
C ASN A 250 5.77 -6.09 -32.16
N ARG A 251 5.85 -5.89 -33.47
CA ARG A 251 4.78 -6.22 -34.42
C ARG A 251 4.33 -7.68 -34.36
N ALA A 252 5.26 -8.64 -34.35
CA ALA A 252 4.94 -10.06 -34.43
C ALA A 252 4.13 -10.51 -33.21
N ALA A 253 4.65 -10.27 -31.99
CA ALA A 253 3.96 -10.66 -30.76
C ALA A 253 2.63 -9.90 -30.56
N LEU A 254 2.54 -8.65 -31.02
CA LEU A 254 1.31 -7.88 -30.92
C LEU A 254 0.24 -8.38 -31.88
N LEU A 255 0.58 -8.84 -33.10
CA LEU A 255 -0.37 -9.45 -34.03
C LEU A 255 -0.91 -10.78 -33.48
N ASP A 256 -0.06 -11.63 -32.89
CA ASP A 256 -0.50 -12.87 -32.24
C ASP A 256 -1.54 -12.59 -31.15
N GLU A 257 -1.32 -11.57 -30.33
CA GLU A 257 -2.24 -11.15 -29.27
C GLU A 257 -3.55 -10.54 -29.82
N LEU A 258 -3.48 -9.76 -30.89
CA LEU A 258 -4.66 -9.21 -31.59
C LEU A 258 -5.52 -10.31 -32.19
N ASP A 259 -4.91 -11.32 -32.81
CA ASP A 259 -5.62 -12.47 -33.38
C ASP A 259 -6.31 -13.27 -32.29
N ALA A 260 -5.61 -13.54 -31.19
CA ALA A 260 -6.18 -14.23 -30.02
C ALA A 260 -7.36 -13.45 -29.41
N TYR A 261 -7.22 -12.13 -29.27
CA TYR A 261 -8.29 -11.26 -28.76
C TYR A 261 -9.49 -11.22 -29.71
N THR A 262 -9.27 -11.11 -31.00
CA THR A 262 -10.31 -11.10 -32.03
C THR A 262 -11.11 -12.42 -32.01
N ALA A 263 -10.44 -13.54 -31.79
CA ALA A 263 -11.11 -14.84 -31.62
C ALA A 263 -12.02 -14.89 -30.38
N VAL A 264 -11.63 -14.23 -29.28
CA VAL A 264 -12.49 -14.08 -28.08
C VAL A 264 -13.70 -13.21 -28.40
N LEU A 265 -13.51 -12.06 -29.08
CA LEU A 265 -14.62 -11.19 -29.50
C LEU A 265 -15.61 -11.89 -30.43
N ALA A 266 -15.13 -12.70 -31.37
CA ALA A 266 -15.98 -13.46 -32.25
C ALA A 266 -16.86 -14.46 -31.49
N ARG A 267 -16.33 -15.14 -30.48
CA ARG A 267 -17.12 -16.05 -29.62
C ARG A 267 -18.17 -15.29 -28.80
N LEU A 268 -17.82 -14.14 -28.22
CA LEU A 268 -18.78 -13.31 -27.48
C LEU A 268 -19.90 -12.81 -28.41
N ARG A 269 -19.53 -12.36 -29.62
CA ARG A 269 -20.49 -11.91 -30.64
C ARG A 269 -21.48 -13.03 -31.00
N ALA A 270 -20.97 -14.24 -31.24
CA ALA A 270 -21.81 -15.40 -31.55
C ALA A 270 -22.77 -15.76 -30.41
N ALA A 271 -22.32 -15.69 -29.16
CA ALA A 271 -23.16 -15.93 -27.98
C ALA A 271 -24.25 -14.86 -27.82
N ILE A 272 -23.94 -13.59 -28.11
CA ILE A 272 -24.90 -12.48 -28.10
C ILE A 272 -25.95 -12.69 -29.21
N ASP A 273 -25.52 -13.02 -30.42
CA ASP A 273 -26.38 -13.23 -31.57
C ASP A 273 -27.35 -14.42 -31.35
N ALA A 274 -26.87 -15.49 -30.69
CA ALA A 274 -27.66 -16.63 -30.30
C ALA A 274 -28.53 -16.44 -29.05
N GLY A 275 -28.41 -15.32 -28.33
CA GLY A 275 -29.07 -15.11 -27.04
C GLY A 275 -28.61 -16.06 -25.94
N ASP A 276 -27.43 -16.66 -26.07
CA ASP A 276 -26.87 -17.62 -25.10
C ASP A 276 -26.32 -16.89 -23.85
N GLY A 277 -27.22 -16.57 -22.92
CA GLY A 277 -26.89 -15.92 -21.66
C GLY A 277 -25.96 -16.77 -20.79
N ALA A 278 -26.05 -18.09 -20.82
CA ALA A 278 -25.23 -19.01 -20.03
C ALA A 278 -23.76 -18.99 -20.50
N ALA A 279 -23.52 -19.01 -21.82
CA ALA A 279 -22.17 -18.86 -22.37
C ALA A 279 -21.55 -17.51 -22.03
N LEU A 280 -22.30 -16.41 -22.10
CA LEU A 280 -21.84 -15.06 -21.72
C LEU A 280 -21.48 -15.01 -20.24
N GLU A 281 -22.38 -15.47 -19.36
CA GLU A 281 -22.14 -15.49 -17.92
C GLU A 281 -20.90 -16.30 -17.56
N ALA A 282 -20.71 -17.47 -18.18
CA ALA A 282 -19.53 -18.29 -17.95
C ALA A 282 -18.22 -17.58 -18.34
N VAL A 283 -18.19 -16.82 -19.43
CA VAL A 283 -17.00 -16.02 -19.81
C VAL A 283 -16.78 -14.89 -18.82
N PHE A 284 -17.83 -14.15 -18.45
CA PHE A 284 -17.71 -13.02 -17.53
C PHE A 284 -17.32 -13.47 -16.12
N ALA A 285 -17.85 -14.59 -15.63
CA ALA A 285 -17.49 -15.17 -14.33
C ALA A 285 -16.01 -15.58 -14.28
N ARG A 286 -15.49 -16.26 -15.33
CA ARG A 286 -14.06 -16.60 -15.42
C ARG A 286 -13.18 -15.36 -15.46
N SER A 287 -13.57 -14.35 -16.25
CA SER A 287 -12.81 -13.11 -16.38
C SER A 287 -12.81 -12.32 -15.06
N ARG A 288 -13.96 -12.25 -14.38
CA ARG A 288 -14.09 -11.65 -13.05
C ARG A 288 -13.20 -12.36 -12.03
N ALA A 289 -13.22 -13.68 -11.98
CA ALA A 289 -12.39 -14.47 -11.07
C ALA A 289 -10.89 -14.26 -11.36
N ALA A 290 -10.48 -14.28 -12.64
CA ALA A 290 -9.10 -14.02 -13.03
C ALA A 290 -8.64 -12.59 -12.69
N ARG A 291 -9.52 -11.58 -12.87
CA ARG A 291 -9.25 -10.18 -12.53
C ARG A 291 -9.12 -9.99 -11.01
N ALA A 292 -9.97 -10.65 -10.21
CA ALA A 292 -9.88 -10.66 -8.76
C ALA A 292 -8.55 -11.28 -8.31
N ALA A 293 -8.23 -12.47 -8.79
CA ALA A 293 -6.98 -13.17 -8.51
C ALA A 293 -5.73 -12.39 -8.99
N TRP A 294 -5.80 -11.63 -10.08
CA TRP A 294 -4.70 -10.75 -10.50
C TRP A 294 -4.58 -9.53 -9.60
N ARG A 295 -5.68 -8.92 -9.17
CA ARG A 295 -5.68 -7.80 -8.21
C ARG A 295 -5.06 -8.23 -6.88
N GLU A 296 -5.38 -9.43 -6.42
CA GLU A 296 -4.78 -10.05 -5.24
C GLU A 296 -3.28 -10.34 -5.44
N ARG A 297 -2.87 -10.75 -6.66
CA ARG A 297 -1.46 -10.96 -7.04
C ARG A 297 -0.72 -9.66 -7.37
N GLY A 298 -1.41 -8.61 -7.79
CA GLY A 298 -0.83 -7.31 -8.15
C GLY A 298 -0.19 -6.57 -6.98
N ALA A 299 -0.45 -7.02 -5.74
CA ALA A 299 0.31 -6.69 -4.54
C ALA A 299 1.59 -7.53 -4.37
N LYS A 300 1.84 -8.53 -5.25
CA LYS A 300 3.01 -9.43 -5.21
C LYS A 300 3.82 -9.33 -6.50
N PRO A 301 5.16 -9.32 -6.42
CA PRO A 301 5.99 -9.48 -7.59
C PRO A 301 5.75 -10.82 -8.27
N ALA A 302 5.75 -10.84 -9.62
CA ALA A 302 5.60 -12.06 -10.40
C ALA A 302 6.64 -13.12 -10.01
N PRO A 303 6.30 -14.42 -9.99
CA PRO A 303 7.24 -15.46 -9.63
C PRO A 303 8.44 -15.45 -10.58
N ALA A 304 9.65 -15.41 -10.01
CA ALA A 304 10.88 -15.54 -10.77
C ALA A 304 10.90 -16.91 -11.46
N VAL A 305 11.06 -16.91 -12.77
CA VAL A 305 11.32 -18.16 -13.51
C VAL A 305 12.69 -18.65 -13.13
N ARG A 306 12.78 -19.85 -12.59
CA ARG A 306 14.04 -20.53 -12.31
C ARG A 306 14.88 -20.59 -13.59
N SER A 307 16.01 -19.92 -13.60
CA SER A 307 17.13 -20.29 -14.48
C SER A 307 17.79 -21.50 -13.82
N ASP A 308 17.97 -22.59 -14.57
CA ASP A 308 18.76 -23.75 -14.14
C ASP A 308 20.23 -23.38 -14.09
N THR A 309 20.62 -22.55 -13.15
CA THR A 309 22.03 -22.31 -12.78
C THR A 309 22.09 -22.18 -11.26
N PRO A 310 22.89 -22.96 -10.56
CA PRO A 310 22.99 -22.90 -9.10
C PRO A 310 23.81 -21.67 -8.71
N GLY A 311 23.20 -20.73 -8.00
CA GLY A 311 23.97 -19.66 -7.38
C GLY A 311 23.18 -18.38 -7.12
N THR A 312 22.86 -18.16 -5.85
CA THR A 312 22.39 -16.94 -5.17
C THR A 312 20.97 -16.48 -5.46
N GLY A 313 20.03 -17.00 -4.66
CA GLY A 313 18.62 -16.66 -4.67
C GLY A 313 18.33 -15.26 -4.15
N SER A 314 17.41 -14.55 -4.84
CA SER A 314 16.67 -13.45 -4.22
C SER A 314 15.55 -14.07 -3.40
N HIS A 315 15.65 -14.04 -2.08
CA HIS A 315 14.65 -14.57 -1.18
C HIS A 315 13.36 -13.73 -1.26
N MET A 316 12.22 -14.35 -1.66
CA MET A 316 10.95 -13.92 -1.10
C MET A 316 11.05 -14.16 0.40
N GLU A 317 11.00 -13.09 1.21
CA GLU A 317 11.03 -13.24 2.64
C GLU A 317 9.75 -13.96 3.07
N HIS A 318 9.90 -15.18 3.50
CA HIS A 318 8.88 -15.98 4.15
C HIS A 318 9.44 -16.47 5.48
N LEU A 319 8.55 -16.78 6.40
CA LEU A 319 8.85 -17.37 7.67
C LEU A 319 8.18 -18.73 7.76
N ASP A 320 8.98 -19.78 7.91
CA ASP A 320 8.46 -21.11 8.19
C ASP A 320 8.35 -21.29 9.71
N LEU A 321 7.17 -21.63 10.19
CA LEU A 321 6.83 -21.81 11.60
C LEU A 321 6.50 -23.25 11.91
N GLY A 322 6.93 -23.73 13.06
CA GLY A 322 6.56 -24.96 13.70
C GLY A 322 7.07 -26.24 13.04
N PRO A 323 6.52 -27.40 13.37
CA PRO A 323 5.33 -27.61 14.21
C PRO A 323 5.59 -27.31 15.69
N PHE A 324 4.64 -26.66 16.34
CA PHE A 324 4.63 -26.43 17.79
C PHE A 324 3.46 -27.16 18.45
N SER A 325 3.60 -27.49 19.72
CA SER A 325 2.54 -28.13 20.52
C SER A 325 2.19 -27.33 21.77
N HIS A 326 3.09 -26.47 22.24
CA HIS A 326 2.93 -25.73 23.47
C HIS A 326 3.18 -24.24 23.28
N ALA A 327 2.48 -23.41 24.08
CA ALA A 327 2.74 -21.99 24.16
C ALA A 327 2.52 -21.52 25.60
N GLN A 328 3.59 -21.03 26.26
CA GLN A 328 3.55 -20.61 27.67
C GLN A 328 4.50 -19.45 27.96
N GLY A 329 4.24 -18.71 29.02
CA GLY A 329 5.11 -17.64 29.48
C GLY A 329 4.38 -16.30 29.62
N THR A 330 5.14 -15.20 29.58
CA THR A 330 4.62 -13.84 29.72
C THR A 330 5.08 -12.97 28.56
N VAL A 331 4.16 -12.18 27.99
CA VAL A 331 4.45 -11.20 26.95
C VAL A 331 3.94 -9.83 27.34
N ARG A 332 4.76 -8.81 27.20
CA ARG A 332 4.32 -7.41 27.30
C ARG A 332 4.00 -6.87 25.92
N LEU A 333 2.81 -6.29 25.76
CA LEU A 333 2.36 -5.76 24.48
C LEU A 333 3.00 -4.42 24.15
N PRO A 334 3.27 -4.12 22.85
CA PRO A 334 3.53 -2.77 22.40
C PRO A 334 2.29 -1.90 22.58
N GLY A 335 2.48 -0.59 22.61
CA GLY A 335 1.37 0.37 22.75
C GLY A 335 0.33 0.22 21.63
N SER A 336 -0.94 0.45 21.96
CA SER A 336 -2.05 0.40 21.00
C SER A 336 -1.89 1.43 19.89
N LYS A 337 -1.92 0.99 18.63
CA LYS A 337 -1.92 1.87 17.46
C LYS A 337 -3.06 2.89 17.49
N SER A 338 -4.25 2.42 17.82
CA SER A 338 -5.45 3.26 17.86
C SER A 338 -5.39 4.34 18.93
N ILE A 339 -4.80 4.03 20.08
CA ILE A 339 -4.57 5.00 21.16
C ILE A 339 -3.42 5.93 20.80
N SER A 340 -2.28 5.41 20.31
CA SER A 340 -1.09 6.18 19.94
C SER A 340 -1.42 7.36 19.02
N ASN A 341 -2.08 7.11 17.88
CA ASN A 341 -2.38 8.16 16.91
C ASN A 341 -3.39 9.19 17.46
N ARG A 342 -4.37 8.77 18.26
CA ARG A 342 -5.30 9.68 18.92
C ARG A 342 -4.61 10.57 19.95
N VAL A 343 -3.79 9.96 20.80
CA VAL A 343 -3.03 10.70 21.84
C VAL A 343 -2.06 11.69 21.21
N LEU A 344 -1.33 11.30 20.15
CA LEU A 344 -0.43 12.22 19.43
C LEU A 344 -1.17 13.43 18.87
N LEU A 345 -2.35 13.24 18.27
CA LEU A 345 -3.13 14.35 17.73
C LEU A 345 -3.71 15.22 18.85
N LEU A 346 -4.30 14.63 19.89
CA LEU A 346 -4.83 15.39 21.03
C LEU A 346 -3.75 16.18 21.75
N ALA A 347 -2.58 15.58 21.98
CA ALA A 347 -1.41 16.25 22.57
C ALA A 347 -0.92 17.41 21.69
N ALA A 348 -0.88 17.21 20.37
CA ALA A 348 -0.51 18.26 19.42
C ALA A 348 -1.50 19.43 19.41
N LEU A 349 -2.80 19.18 19.59
CA LEU A 349 -3.85 20.20 19.64
C LEU A 349 -4.02 20.83 21.04
N ALA A 350 -3.44 20.25 22.08
CA ALA A 350 -3.63 20.71 23.46
C ALA A 350 -2.88 22.00 23.80
N GLU A 351 -3.22 22.62 24.93
CA GLU A 351 -2.39 23.58 25.64
C GLU A 351 -1.40 22.85 26.56
N GLY A 352 -0.12 23.23 26.50
CA GLY A 352 0.95 22.64 27.30
C GLY A 352 1.65 21.48 26.58
N GLU A 353 2.65 20.94 27.27
CA GLU A 353 3.47 19.83 26.80
C GLU A 353 2.91 18.51 27.35
N THR A 354 2.91 17.45 26.53
CA THR A 354 2.44 16.12 26.94
C THR A 354 3.54 15.09 26.75
N THR A 355 3.93 14.40 27.82
CA THR A 355 4.82 13.24 27.77
C THR A 355 3.99 11.98 27.52
N VAL A 356 4.16 11.38 26.34
CA VAL A 356 3.50 10.13 25.93
C VAL A 356 4.48 8.99 26.13
N THR A 357 4.14 8.00 26.98
CA THR A 357 4.96 6.80 27.24
C THR A 357 4.31 5.56 26.64
N ASN A 358 5.11 4.51 26.40
CA ASN A 358 4.71 3.29 25.69
C ASN A 358 4.11 3.57 24.32
N LEU A 359 4.62 4.59 23.62
CA LEU A 359 4.19 4.95 22.28
C LEU A 359 4.62 3.84 21.30
N LEU A 360 3.68 3.36 20.51
CA LEU A 360 3.96 2.36 19.49
C LEU A 360 5.03 2.86 18.51
N ASP A 361 6.02 2.01 18.19
CA ASP A 361 6.93 2.23 17.07
C ASP A 361 6.46 1.40 15.86
N SER A 362 5.73 2.03 14.96
CA SER A 362 5.15 1.40 13.79
C SER A 362 5.10 2.38 12.61
N ASP A 363 4.82 1.87 11.42
CA ASP A 363 4.68 2.71 10.23
C ASP A 363 3.57 3.74 10.39
N ASP A 364 2.42 3.35 10.96
CA ASP A 364 1.27 4.24 11.18
C ASP A 364 1.61 5.41 12.14
N THR A 365 2.39 5.15 13.19
CA THR A 365 2.80 6.20 14.15
C THR A 365 3.94 7.07 13.61
N ARG A 366 4.84 6.51 12.80
CA ARG A 366 5.91 7.29 12.15
C ARG A 366 5.34 8.31 11.19
N VAL A 367 4.41 7.91 10.30
CA VAL A 367 3.79 8.87 9.35
C VAL A 367 2.96 9.94 10.08
N MET A 368 2.38 9.61 11.24
CA MET A 368 1.68 10.60 12.08
C MET A 368 2.65 11.62 12.71
N LEU A 369 3.77 11.16 13.26
CA LEU A 369 4.81 12.02 13.83
C LEU A 369 5.42 12.92 12.76
N ASP A 370 5.73 12.38 11.58
CA ASP A 370 6.26 13.15 10.44
C ASP A 370 5.28 14.24 9.99
N ALA A 371 4.00 13.90 9.92
CA ALA A 371 2.95 14.87 9.56
C ALA A 371 2.85 15.99 10.61
N LEU A 372 2.82 15.64 11.90
CA LEU A 372 2.78 16.62 12.98
C LEU A 372 4.02 17.52 12.98
N ALA A 373 5.22 16.98 12.74
CA ALA A 373 6.45 17.77 12.60
C ALA A 373 6.36 18.75 11.42
N LYS A 374 5.88 18.31 10.25
CA LYS A 374 5.64 19.18 9.08
C LYS A 374 4.59 20.28 9.36
N LEU A 375 3.65 20.02 10.26
CA LEU A 375 2.65 20.98 10.70
C LEU A 375 3.15 21.95 11.77
N GLY A 376 4.43 21.82 12.18
CA GLY A 376 5.10 22.71 13.11
C GLY A 376 4.96 22.32 14.58
N VAL A 377 4.54 21.11 14.88
CA VAL A 377 4.49 20.57 16.24
C VAL A 377 5.92 20.23 16.69
N LYS A 378 6.29 20.67 17.89
CA LYS A 378 7.56 20.30 18.50
C LYS A 378 7.48 18.88 19.05
N LEU A 379 8.35 18.01 18.59
CA LEU A 379 8.41 16.62 19.00
C LEU A 379 9.81 16.26 19.48
N SER A 380 9.90 15.55 20.59
CA SER A 380 11.16 14.97 21.09
C SER A 380 10.90 13.51 21.48
N ARG A 381 11.56 12.57 20.80
CA ARG A 381 11.36 11.14 21.01
C ARG A 381 12.62 10.48 21.56
N ASN A 382 12.44 9.63 22.56
CA ASN A 382 13.47 8.77 23.11
C ASN A 382 12.87 7.36 23.35
N GLY A 383 13.21 6.41 22.48
CA GLY A 383 12.63 5.06 22.52
C GLY A 383 11.11 5.06 22.32
N ASP A 384 10.37 4.54 23.28
CA ASP A 384 8.92 4.50 23.35
C ASP A 384 8.27 5.72 24.01
N THR A 385 9.06 6.69 24.40
CA THR A 385 8.59 7.94 25.02
C THR A 385 8.72 9.08 24.03
N CYS A 386 7.64 9.85 23.87
CA CYS A 386 7.58 11.04 23.02
C CYS A 386 7.02 12.24 23.78
N VAL A 387 7.75 13.34 23.77
CA VAL A 387 7.29 14.63 24.30
C VAL A 387 6.70 15.42 23.15
N VAL A 388 5.44 15.83 23.27
CA VAL A 388 4.66 16.55 22.26
C VAL A 388 4.35 17.95 22.76
N GLY A 389 4.87 18.99 22.09
CA GLY A 389 4.55 20.39 22.38
C GLY A 389 3.21 20.78 21.77
N GLY A 390 2.24 21.11 22.61
CA GLY A 390 0.89 21.46 22.16
C GLY A 390 0.82 22.81 21.43
N THR A 391 -0.04 22.91 20.43
CA THR A 391 -0.22 24.09 19.55
C THR A 391 -1.41 24.97 19.93
N ARG A 392 -2.11 24.67 21.01
CA ARG A 392 -3.31 25.39 21.48
C ARG A 392 -4.46 25.38 20.46
N GLY A 393 -4.61 24.27 19.76
CA GLY A 393 -5.72 24.04 18.81
C GLY A 393 -5.45 24.50 17.38
N ALA A 394 -4.25 25.03 17.07
CA ALA A 394 -3.95 25.50 15.72
C ALA A 394 -2.50 25.18 15.32
N PHE A 395 -2.33 24.45 14.23
CA PHE A 395 -1.01 24.22 13.64
C PHE A 395 -0.42 25.51 13.04
N THR A 396 0.88 25.70 13.20
CA THR A 396 1.59 26.90 12.72
C THR A 396 1.82 26.89 11.22
N ALA A 397 2.10 25.72 10.63
CA ALA A 397 2.22 25.60 9.19
C ALA A 397 0.82 25.67 8.55
N LYS A 398 0.64 26.61 7.60
CA LYS A 398 -0.62 26.80 6.85
C LYS A 398 -0.58 26.19 5.45
N THR A 399 0.53 25.57 5.08
CA THR A 399 0.69 24.82 3.84
C THR A 399 1.53 23.58 4.10
N ALA A 400 1.07 22.40 3.67
CA ALA A 400 1.84 21.17 3.77
C ALA A 400 1.38 20.13 2.75
N ASP A 401 2.32 19.29 2.29
CA ASP A 401 2.08 18.05 1.57
C ASP A 401 2.37 16.87 2.51
N LEU A 402 1.33 16.10 2.86
CA LEU A 402 1.34 15.08 3.89
C LEU A 402 1.14 13.70 3.30
N PHE A 403 2.23 12.93 3.21
CA PHE A 403 2.18 11.51 2.90
C PHE A 403 1.90 10.70 4.16
N LEU A 404 0.79 9.97 4.18
CA LEU A 404 0.31 9.23 5.36
C LEU A 404 0.27 7.69 5.14
N GLY A 405 0.97 7.19 4.13
CA GLY A 405 1.07 5.76 3.87
C GLY A 405 -0.28 5.07 3.74
N ASN A 406 -0.49 3.97 4.48
CA ASN A 406 -1.77 3.27 4.61
C ASN A 406 -2.41 3.49 6.01
N ALA A 407 -2.06 4.57 6.71
CA ALA A 407 -2.45 4.84 8.10
C ALA A 407 -3.83 5.49 8.20
N GLY A 408 -4.90 4.71 8.15
CA GLY A 408 -6.28 5.20 8.27
C GLY A 408 -6.56 5.95 9.56
N THR A 409 -5.90 5.58 10.65
CA THR A 409 -6.00 6.23 11.98
C THR A 409 -5.28 7.60 12.04
N ALA A 410 -4.46 7.93 11.03
CA ALA A 410 -3.85 9.25 10.86
C ALA A 410 -4.60 10.09 9.82
N VAL A 411 -4.92 9.53 8.64
CA VAL A 411 -5.56 10.24 7.53
C VAL A 411 -6.86 10.93 7.96
N ARG A 412 -7.81 10.18 8.55
CA ARG A 412 -9.14 10.71 8.87
C ARG A 412 -9.10 11.82 9.93
N PRO A 413 -8.46 11.62 11.12
CA PRO A 413 -8.37 12.67 12.11
C PRO A 413 -7.59 13.90 11.66
N LEU A 414 -6.49 13.72 10.89
CA LEU A 414 -5.75 14.86 10.34
C LEU A 414 -6.56 15.61 9.29
N THR A 415 -7.33 14.92 8.43
CA THR A 415 -8.23 15.60 7.47
C THR A 415 -9.18 16.55 8.19
N ALA A 416 -9.82 16.11 9.27
CA ALA A 416 -10.73 16.96 10.04
C ALA A 416 -9.97 18.10 10.75
N ALA A 417 -8.84 17.81 11.41
CA ALA A 417 -8.06 18.83 12.11
C ALA A 417 -7.52 19.91 11.16
N LEU A 418 -7.11 19.54 9.96
CA LEU A 418 -6.59 20.45 8.94
C LEU A 418 -7.70 21.29 8.29
N ALA A 419 -8.89 20.71 8.10
CA ALA A 419 -10.05 21.44 7.59
C ALA A 419 -10.38 22.64 8.50
N VAL A 420 -10.33 22.47 9.83
CA VAL A 420 -10.60 23.57 10.77
C VAL A 420 -9.39 24.46 11.03
N ASN A 421 -8.17 24.03 10.67
CA ASN A 421 -6.96 24.84 10.87
C ASN A 421 -6.83 26.02 9.89
N GLY A 422 -7.59 26.09 8.81
CA GLY A 422 -7.63 27.20 7.86
C GLY A 422 -6.33 27.36 7.08
N GLY A 423 -5.85 26.30 6.42
CA GLY A 423 -4.68 26.29 5.55
C GLY A 423 -4.92 25.55 4.24
N ASP A 424 -3.89 25.49 3.40
CA ASP A 424 -3.90 24.76 2.12
C ASP A 424 -3.05 23.49 2.27
N TYR A 425 -3.69 22.34 2.37
CA TYR A 425 -3.03 21.07 2.66
C TYR A 425 -3.37 20.03 1.63
N ARG A 426 -2.36 19.24 1.26
CA ARG A 426 -2.53 18.02 0.48
C ARG A 426 -2.36 16.81 1.37
N ILE A 427 -3.31 15.86 1.32
CA ILE A 427 -3.21 14.58 2.05
C ILE A 427 -3.24 13.45 1.02
N HIS A 428 -2.23 12.58 1.08
CA HIS A 428 -2.13 11.42 0.20
C HIS A 428 -1.46 10.24 0.90
N GLY A 429 -1.45 9.09 0.23
CA GLY A 429 -0.83 7.87 0.77
C GLY A 429 -0.41 6.91 -0.34
N VAL A 430 -0.22 5.64 0.03
CA VAL A 430 0.04 4.57 -0.93
C VAL A 430 -1.22 4.27 -1.76
N PRO A 431 -1.13 3.57 -2.92
CA PRO A 431 -2.29 3.28 -3.78
C PRO A 431 -3.48 2.69 -3.00
N ARG A 432 -3.25 1.80 -2.05
CA ARG A 432 -4.32 1.22 -1.23
C ARG A 432 -5.08 2.27 -0.41
N MET A 433 -4.42 3.33 0.07
CA MET A 433 -5.10 4.43 0.78
C MET A 433 -6.08 5.16 -0.15
N HIS A 434 -5.78 5.24 -1.44
CA HIS A 434 -6.65 5.87 -2.44
C HIS A 434 -7.90 5.02 -2.80
N GLU A 435 -8.00 3.80 -2.27
CA GLU A 435 -9.15 2.91 -2.40
C GLU A 435 -9.97 2.82 -1.10
N ARG A 436 -9.53 3.46 -0.02
CA ARG A 436 -10.19 3.45 1.28
C ARG A 436 -11.11 4.67 1.43
N PRO A 437 -12.41 4.47 1.71
CA PRO A 437 -13.38 5.56 1.70
C PRO A 437 -13.08 6.64 2.75
N ILE A 438 -13.37 7.89 2.38
CA ILE A 438 -13.32 9.07 3.26
C ILE A 438 -14.48 10.03 2.97
N GLY A 439 -15.35 9.72 2.00
CA GLY A 439 -16.41 10.60 1.52
C GLY A 439 -17.33 11.07 2.63
N ASP A 440 -17.88 10.17 3.44
CA ASP A 440 -18.81 10.54 4.51
C ASP A 440 -18.19 11.52 5.55
N LEU A 441 -16.87 11.43 5.80
CA LEU A 441 -16.17 12.42 6.63
C LEU A 441 -16.09 13.78 5.91
N VAL A 442 -15.76 13.78 4.62
CA VAL A 442 -15.67 15.01 3.81
C VAL A 442 -17.02 15.67 3.73
N ASP A 443 -18.09 14.91 3.54
CA ASP A 443 -19.47 15.43 3.51
C ASP A 443 -19.87 16.01 4.87
N GLY A 444 -19.53 15.35 5.97
CA GLY A 444 -19.73 15.90 7.32
C GLY A 444 -18.97 17.22 7.55
N LEU A 445 -17.73 17.31 7.06
CA LEU A 445 -16.92 18.53 7.15
C LEU A 445 -17.45 19.66 6.23
N ARG A 446 -17.96 19.32 5.07
CA ARG A 446 -18.60 20.30 4.14
C ARG A 446 -19.87 20.91 4.73
N GLN A 447 -20.64 20.18 5.57
CA GLN A 447 -21.80 20.72 6.27
C GLN A 447 -21.43 21.88 7.20
N ILE A 448 -20.19 21.94 7.69
CA ILE A 448 -19.70 23.03 8.55
C ILE A 448 -18.84 24.07 7.78
N GLY A 449 -18.83 24.00 6.44
CA GLY A 449 -18.20 24.98 5.56
C GLY A 449 -16.80 24.61 5.06
N ALA A 450 -16.29 23.40 5.31
CA ALA A 450 -14.98 23.00 4.83
C ALA A 450 -14.92 22.91 3.29
N GLN A 451 -13.80 23.35 2.71
CA GLN A 451 -13.52 23.23 1.28
C GLN A 451 -12.47 22.14 1.06
N ILE A 452 -12.94 21.00 0.57
CA ILE A 452 -12.11 19.82 0.34
C ILE A 452 -12.38 19.30 -1.07
N ASP A 453 -11.32 19.24 -1.88
CA ASP A 453 -11.35 18.70 -3.24
C ASP A 453 -10.74 17.28 -3.23
N TYR A 454 -11.28 16.40 -4.07
CA TYR A 454 -10.67 15.11 -4.38
C TYR A 454 -9.73 15.30 -5.57
N GLU A 455 -8.46 14.89 -5.43
CA GLU A 455 -7.48 14.94 -6.53
C GLU A 455 -7.51 13.67 -7.41
N GLY A 456 -8.33 12.71 -7.03
CA GLY A 456 -8.54 11.43 -7.73
C GLY A 456 -10.03 11.09 -7.77
N ASN A 457 -10.38 9.87 -7.39
CA ASN A 457 -11.76 9.40 -7.34
C ASN A 457 -12.53 10.11 -6.22
N GLU A 458 -13.77 10.52 -6.51
CA GLU A 458 -14.66 11.13 -5.52
C GLU A 458 -14.92 10.14 -4.37
N GLY A 459 -14.88 10.65 -3.13
CA GLY A 459 -15.04 9.83 -1.93
C GLY A 459 -13.74 9.19 -1.42
N PHE A 460 -12.60 9.40 -2.10
CA PHE A 460 -11.32 8.75 -1.78
C PHE A 460 -10.15 9.74 -1.79
N PRO A 461 -9.08 9.51 -0.98
CA PRO A 461 -7.84 10.25 -1.14
C PRO A 461 -7.23 10.04 -2.54
N PRO A 462 -6.35 10.95 -3.05
CA PRO A 462 -5.78 12.12 -2.38
C PRO A 462 -6.77 13.28 -2.25
N LEU A 463 -6.57 14.09 -1.20
CA LEU A 463 -7.41 15.23 -0.88
C LEU A 463 -6.60 16.53 -0.94
N ARG A 464 -7.24 17.60 -1.40
CA ARG A 464 -6.78 18.98 -1.23
C ARG A 464 -7.74 19.72 -0.31
N ILE A 465 -7.25 20.17 0.84
CA ILE A 465 -8.00 20.96 1.83
C ILE A 465 -7.61 22.41 1.63
N ARG A 466 -8.61 23.28 1.45
CA ARG A 466 -8.41 24.71 1.23
C ARG A 466 -8.82 25.53 2.45
N PRO A 467 -8.29 26.77 2.62
CA PRO A 467 -8.74 27.66 3.67
C PRO A 467 -10.23 27.93 3.54
N ALA A 468 -10.98 27.77 4.63
CA ALA A 468 -12.41 28.01 4.68
C ALA A 468 -12.82 28.59 6.05
N ALA A 469 -13.95 29.29 6.07
CA ALA A 469 -14.58 29.73 7.31
C ALA A 469 -15.43 28.57 7.85
N ILE A 470 -15.08 28.05 9.01
CA ILE A 470 -15.75 26.90 9.62
C ILE A 470 -16.66 27.38 10.76
N SER A 471 -17.94 26.98 10.74
CA SER A 471 -18.92 27.25 11.77
C SER A 471 -19.93 26.11 11.87
N VAL A 472 -20.40 25.78 13.06
CA VAL A 472 -21.45 24.79 13.28
C VAL A 472 -22.74 25.48 13.64
N ASP A 473 -23.66 25.56 12.69
CA ASP A 473 -24.94 26.25 12.84
C ASP A 473 -26.14 25.30 12.92
N ALA A 474 -25.93 24.01 12.63
CA ALA A 474 -26.93 22.94 12.64
C ALA A 474 -26.27 21.60 13.03
N PRO A 475 -27.03 20.56 13.41
CA PRO A 475 -26.51 19.22 13.59
C PRO A 475 -25.79 18.70 12.34
N ILE A 476 -24.68 17.99 12.54
CA ILE A 476 -23.88 17.39 11.49
C ILE A 476 -24.35 15.94 11.30
N HIS A 477 -24.73 15.56 10.10
CA HIS A 477 -25.17 14.22 9.78
C HIS A 477 -24.02 13.38 9.21
N VAL A 478 -23.81 12.18 9.76
CA VAL A 478 -22.75 11.28 9.32
C VAL A 478 -23.26 9.84 9.30
N ARG A 479 -22.98 9.11 8.22
CA ARG A 479 -23.30 7.68 8.14
C ARG A 479 -22.50 6.87 9.13
N GLY A 480 -23.22 6.01 9.89
CA GLY A 480 -22.65 5.16 10.92
C GLY A 480 -22.17 3.79 10.42
N ASP A 481 -22.64 3.33 9.26
CA ASP A 481 -22.53 1.96 8.75
C ASP A 481 -21.25 1.69 7.91
N VAL A 482 -20.42 2.70 7.68
CA VAL A 482 -19.20 2.58 6.86
C VAL A 482 -17.94 2.51 7.71
N SER A 483 -17.70 3.50 8.58
CA SER A 483 -16.50 3.55 9.43
C SER A 483 -16.66 4.46 10.65
N SER A 484 -16.38 3.92 11.84
CA SER A 484 -16.31 4.71 13.08
C SER A 484 -15.18 5.77 13.07
N GLN A 485 -14.22 5.70 12.13
CA GLN A 485 -13.15 6.70 12.03
C GLN A 485 -13.65 8.07 11.59
N PHE A 486 -14.79 8.14 10.89
CA PHE A 486 -15.39 9.41 10.47
C PHE A 486 -15.93 10.19 11.67
N LEU A 487 -16.72 9.54 12.49
CA LEU A 487 -17.20 10.11 13.75
C LEU A 487 -16.04 10.45 14.69
N THR A 488 -15.05 9.55 14.84
CA THR A 488 -13.83 9.82 15.62
C THR A 488 -13.15 11.13 15.19
N ALA A 489 -12.97 11.34 13.89
CA ALA A 489 -12.31 12.53 13.37
C ALA A 489 -13.08 13.81 13.66
N LEU A 490 -14.40 13.79 13.53
CA LEU A 490 -15.28 14.91 13.88
C LEU A 490 -15.25 15.19 15.37
N LEU A 491 -15.47 14.18 16.23
CA LEU A 491 -15.48 14.37 17.69
C LEU A 491 -14.19 15.02 18.19
N MET A 492 -13.02 14.58 17.70
CA MET A 492 -11.73 15.13 18.11
C MET A 492 -11.50 16.58 17.65
N THR A 493 -12.21 17.05 16.64
CA THR A 493 -11.95 18.35 16.02
C THR A 493 -12.98 19.41 16.36
N LEU A 494 -14.25 19.01 16.55
CA LEU A 494 -15.37 19.91 16.83
C LEU A 494 -15.20 20.78 18.10
N PRO A 495 -14.49 20.36 19.17
CA PRO A 495 -14.21 21.25 20.30
C PRO A 495 -13.50 22.55 19.90
N LEU A 496 -12.70 22.52 18.83
CA LEU A 496 -11.92 23.67 18.36
C LEU A 496 -12.74 24.63 17.48
N VAL A 497 -13.94 24.22 17.07
CA VAL A 497 -14.82 24.99 16.18
C VAL A 497 -15.79 25.85 17.00
N LYS A 498 -16.18 27.01 16.49
CA LYS A 498 -17.26 27.81 17.07
C LYS A 498 -18.61 27.22 16.64
N ALA A 499 -19.52 27.09 17.58
CA ALA A 499 -20.90 26.71 17.32
C ALA A 499 -21.85 27.76 17.91
N LYS A 500 -23.00 27.98 17.24
CA LYS A 500 -23.98 29.00 17.59
C LYS A 500 -24.47 28.84 19.04
N ASP A 501 -24.73 27.61 19.48
CA ASP A 501 -25.34 27.31 20.78
C ASP A 501 -24.29 26.84 21.82
N GLY A 502 -22.98 27.09 21.60
CA GLY A 502 -21.88 26.69 22.48
C GLY A 502 -21.56 25.19 22.48
N ALA A 503 -22.28 24.38 21.70
CA ALA A 503 -22.05 22.96 21.51
C ALA A 503 -22.31 22.56 20.05
N SER A 504 -21.52 21.63 19.54
CA SER A 504 -21.72 20.99 18.24
C SER A 504 -22.45 19.66 18.43
N VAL A 505 -23.45 19.39 17.60
CA VAL A 505 -24.19 18.14 17.62
C VAL A 505 -23.83 17.31 16.39
N VAL A 506 -23.55 16.02 16.59
CA VAL A 506 -23.37 15.05 15.50
C VAL A 506 -24.48 14.00 15.62
N GLU A 507 -25.23 13.81 14.54
CA GLU A 507 -26.29 12.81 14.40
C GLU A 507 -25.83 11.70 13.45
N ILE A 508 -26.11 10.46 13.84
CA ILE A 508 -25.68 9.28 13.11
C ILE A 508 -26.84 8.75 12.27
N ASP A 509 -26.61 8.71 10.96
CA ASP A 509 -27.55 8.12 10.02
C ASP A 509 -27.30 6.60 9.94
N GLY A 510 -28.30 5.81 10.30
CA GLY A 510 -28.21 4.36 10.34
C GLY A 510 -27.62 3.81 11.64
N GLU A 511 -27.08 2.59 11.59
CA GLU A 511 -26.49 1.95 12.76
C GLU A 511 -24.97 2.25 12.83
N LEU A 512 -24.52 2.70 14.00
CA LEU A 512 -23.08 2.93 14.22
C LEU A 512 -22.36 1.60 14.43
N ILE A 513 -21.39 1.33 13.56
CA ILE A 513 -20.51 0.16 13.65
C ILE A 513 -19.24 0.47 14.46
N SER A 514 -18.58 -0.58 14.97
CA SER A 514 -17.30 -0.47 15.69
C SER A 514 -17.34 0.54 16.85
N LYS A 515 -18.42 0.55 17.61
CA LYS A 515 -18.70 1.42 18.77
C LYS A 515 -17.55 1.55 19.77
N PRO A 516 -16.78 0.49 20.10
CA PRO A 516 -15.67 0.59 21.06
C PRO A 516 -14.57 1.59 20.68
N TYR A 517 -14.34 1.83 19.39
CA TYR A 517 -13.34 2.83 18.95
C TYR A 517 -13.82 4.27 19.19
N ILE A 518 -15.14 4.50 19.24
CA ILE A 518 -15.71 5.78 19.64
C ILE A 518 -15.55 5.96 21.15
N GLU A 519 -15.77 4.92 21.96
CA GLU A 519 -15.53 4.96 23.41
C GLU A 519 -14.06 5.30 23.72
N ILE A 520 -13.09 4.70 23.04
CA ILE A 520 -11.67 5.06 23.16
C ILE A 520 -11.50 6.57 22.91
N THR A 521 -12.11 7.10 21.86
CA THR A 521 -12.00 8.52 21.49
C THR A 521 -12.55 9.42 22.58
N ILE A 522 -13.78 9.17 23.05
CA ILE A 522 -14.46 9.94 24.10
C ILE A 522 -13.65 9.93 25.39
N LYS A 523 -13.18 8.75 25.83
CA LYS A 523 -12.38 8.61 27.05
C LYS A 523 -11.04 9.32 26.93
N LEU A 524 -10.38 9.31 25.78
CA LEU A 524 -9.15 10.05 25.56
C LEU A 524 -9.39 11.56 25.54
N MET A 525 -10.45 12.03 24.87
CA MET A 525 -10.82 13.46 24.88
C MET A 525 -11.07 13.96 26.32
N ALA A 526 -11.73 13.15 27.16
CA ALA A 526 -11.96 13.47 28.57
C ALA A 526 -10.64 13.59 29.36
N ARG A 527 -9.63 12.75 29.08
CA ARG A 527 -8.27 12.88 29.68
C ARG A 527 -7.57 14.18 29.28
N PHE A 528 -7.91 14.77 28.11
CA PHE A 528 -7.47 16.07 27.66
C PHE A 528 -8.45 17.21 28.00
N GLY A 529 -9.39 16.98 28.92
CA GLY A 529 -10.28 18.00 29.50
C GLY A 529 -11.52 18.31 28.66
N VAL A 530 -11.89 17.49 27.68
CA VAL A 530 -13.10 17.67 26.86
C VAL A 530 -14.03 16.48 27.03
N THR A 531 -15.19 16.72 27.62
CA THR A 531 -16.22 15.69 27.82
C THR A 531 -17.24 15.75 26.70
N VAL A 532 -17.52 14.61 26.04
CA VAL A 532 -18.56 14.44 25.03
C VAL A 532 -19.76 13.76 25.69
N GLU A 533 -20.93 14.35 25.55
CA GLU A 533 -22.19 13.75 25.94
C GLU A 533 -22.78 12.96 24.76
N ARG A 534 -23.53 11.89 25.06
CA ARG A 534 -24.21 11.13 24.01
C ARG A 534 -25.59 10.64 24.48
N ASP A 535 -26.51 10.60 23.51
CA ASP A 535 -27.79 9.92 23.65
C ASP A 535 -27.75 8.65 22.80
N GLY A 536 -27.64 7.52 23.50
CA GLY A 536 -27.39 6.23 22.85
C GLY A 536 -26.13 6.25 21.98
N TRP A 537 -26.29 5.79 20.73
CA TRP A 537 -25.25 5.80 19.70
C TRP A 537 -25.67 6.62 18.46
N GLN A 538 -26.76 7.38 18.56
CA GLN A 538 -27.36 8.16 17.50
C GLN A 538 -27.00 9.64 17.57
N ARG A 539 -26.71 10.17 18.77
CA ARG A 539 -26.48 11.60 18.95
C ARG A 539 -25.33 11.86 19.90
N PHE A 540 -24.41 12.73 19.49
CA PHE A 540 -23.23 13.14 20.26
C PHE A 540 -23.22 14.67 20.37
N THR A 541 -23.05 15.17 21.61
CA THR A 541 -22.97 16.60 21.90
C THR A 541 -21.54 16.92 22.35
N VAL A 542 -20.87 17.76 21.62
CA VAL A 542 -19.47 18.13 21.81
C VAL A 542 -19.39 19.61 22.19
N PRO A 543 -18.76 20.01 23.33
CA PRO A 543 -18.58 21.41 23.66
C PRO A 543 -17.78 22.14 22.59
N ALA A 544 -18.19 23.33 22.18
CA ALA A 544 -17.61 24.09 21.07
C ALA A 544 -16.80 25.29 21.56
N GLY A 545 -15.77 25.68 20.80
CA GLY A 545 -14.91 26.82 21.14
C GLY A 545 -14.04 26.61 22.38
N VAL A 546 -13.83 25.34 22.79
CA VAL A 546 -13.00 24.96 23.93
C VAL A 546 -11.63 24.47 23.46
N ARG A 547 -10.68 24.39 24.38
CA ARG A 547 -9.32 23.93 24.10
C ARG A 547 -9.01 22.67 24.87
N TYR A 548 -8.32 21.76 24.25
CA TYR A 548 -7.70 20.63 24.92
C TYR A 548 -6.60 21.12 25.87
N ARG A 549 -6.46 20.43 27.01
CA ARG A 549 -5.41 20.68 27.99
C ARG A 549 -4.56 19.42 28.15
N SER A 550 -3.24 19.59 28.14
CA SER A 550 -2.35 18.48 28.41
C SER A 550 -2.59 17.89 29.79
N PRO A 551 -2.65 16.56 29.94
CA PRO A 551 -2.63 15.92 31.25
C PRO A 551 -1.23 15.86 31.89
N GLY A 552 -0.20 16.50 31.27
CA GLY A 552 1.20 16.41 31.65
C GLY A 552 1.85 15.11 31.15
N ALA A 553 1.35 13.96 31.55
CA ALA A 553 1.81 12.66 31.11
C ALA A 553 0.63 11.72 30.80
N ILE A 554 0.79 10.87 29.80
CA ILE A 554 -0.18 9.84 29.43
C ILE A 554 0.55 8.60 28.94
N MET A 555 0.17 7.44 29.49
CA MET A 555 0.66 6.15 29.03
C MET A 555 -0.30 5.54 28.01
N VAL A 556 0.23 5.06 26.89
CA VAL A 556 -0.51 4.29 25.91
C VAL A 556 -0.66 2.87 26.40
N GLU A 557 -1.89 2.38 26.53
CA GLU A 557 -2.16 0.99 26.90
C GLU A 557 -1.59 0.03 25.84
N GLY A 558 -1.29 -1.20 26.23
CA GLY A 558 -0.95 -2.28 25.29
C GLY A 558 -2.09 -2.51 24.28
N ASP A 559 -1.76 -2.97 23.07
CA ASP A 559 -2.77 -3.20 22.03
C ASP A 559 -3.63 -4.43 22.34
N ALA A 560 -4.89 -4.24 22.71
CA ALA A 560 -5.82 -5.33 23.03
C ALA A 560 -6.14 -6.23 21.81
N SER A 561 -6.10 -5.69 20.58
CA SER A 561 -6.21 -6.54 19.39
C SER A 561 -4.99 -7.46 19.26
N SER A 562 -3.78 -6.96 19.54
CA SER A 562 -2.55 -7.77 19.54
C SER A 562 -2.53 -8.80 20.70
N ALA A 563 -3.20 -8.51 21.80
CA ALA A 563 -3.39 -9.50 22.88
C ALA A 563 -4.05 -10.77 22.37
N SER A 564 -4.99 -10.67 21.42
CA SER A 564 -5.77 -11.80 20.92
C SER A 564 -4.92 -12.95 20.41
N TYR A 565 -3.79 -12.66 19.73
CA TYR A 565 -2.91 -13.70 19.19
C TYR A 565 -2.26 -14.53 20.30
N PHE A 566 -1.74 -13.88 21.34
CA PHE A 566 -1.08 -14.57 22.45
C PHE A 566 -2.09 -15.26 23.38
N LEU A 567 -3.25 -14.65 23.60
CA LEU A 567 -4.33 -15.30 24.38
C LEU A 567 -4.84 -16.56 23.66
N ALA A 568 -5.01 -16.50 22.33
CA ALA A 568 -5.32 -17.67 21.53
C ALA A 568 -4.18 -18.69 21.56
N ALA A 569 -2.91 -18.25 21.47
CA ALA A 569 -1.77 -19.16 21.60
C ALA A 569 -1.75 -19.90 22.93
N GLY A 570 -2.06 -19.23 24.06
CA GLY A 570 -2.23 -19.88 25.38
C GLY A 570 -3.41 -20.84 25.42
N ALA A 571 -4.53 -20.53 24.74
CA ALA A 571 -5.67 -21.43 24.63
C ALA A 571 -5.37 -22.68 23.81
N LEU A 572 -4.62 -22.56 22.72
CA LEU A 572 -4.28 -23.65 21.80
C LEU A 572 -3.09 -24.48 22.29
N GLY A 573 -2.06 -23.83 22.84
CA GLY A 573 -0.82 -24.45 23.29
C GLY A 573 -0.80 -24.80 24.80
N GLY A 574 -1.95 -24.83 25.50
CA GLY A 574 -2.10 -25.27 26.89
C GLY A 574 -1.79 -24.21 27.95
N GLY A 575 -0.93 -23.25 27.68
CA GLY A 575 -0.55 -22.20 28.64
C GLY A 575 0.16 -22.69 29.92
N PRO A 576 0.23 -21.88 31.02
CA PRO A 576 -0.30 -20.52 31.13
C PRO A 576 0.43 -19.51 30.27
N LEU A 577 -0.30 -18.69 29.55
CA LEU A 577 0.26 -17.57 28.82
C LEU A 577 -0.36 -16.26 29.33
N ARG A 578 0.48 -15.37 29.86
CA ARG A 578 0.11 -14.08 30.40
C ARG A 578 0.47 -12.96 29.45
N VAL A 579 -0.49 -12.08 29.19
CA VAL A 579 -0.33 -10.86 28.40
C VAL A 579 -0.41 -9.67 29.35
N GLU A 580 0.61 -8.79 29.33
CA GLU A 580 0.69 -7.59 30.16
C GLU A 580 0.48 -6.32 29.33
N GLY A 581 -0.03 -5.26 29.99
CA GLY A 581 -0.31 -3.94 29.40
C GLY A 581 -1.77 -3.75 28.98
N VAL A 582 -2.62 -4.76 29.16
CA VAL A 582 -4.06 -4.72 28.90
C VAL A 582 -4.78 -5.68 29.84
N GLY A 583 -5.91 -5.24 30.41
CA GLY A 583 -6.68 -6.03 31.37
C GLY A 583 -8.07 -5.45 31.60
N ARG A 584 -8.64 -5.68 32.77
CA ARG A 584 -10.00 -5.25 33.11
C ARG A 584 -10.18 -3.73 33.05
N ALA A 585 -9.15 -2.95 33.37
CA ALA A 585 -9.19 -1.49 33.38
C ALA A 585 -9.00 -0.85 31.99
N SER A 586 -8.76 -1.64 30.94
CA SER A 586 -8.53 -1.12 29.58
C SER A 586 -9.76 -0.39 29.02
N ILE A 587 -9.49 0.67 28.27
CA ILE A 587 -10.53 1.41 27.53
C ILE A 587 -10.83 0.78 26.16
N GLN A 588 -10.12 -0.28 25.77
CA GLN A 588 -10.22 -0.92 24.46
C GLN A 588 -11.27 -2.03 24.47
N GLY A 589 -12.18 -2.02 23.48
CA GLY A 589 -13.25 -3.04 23.38
C GLY A 589 -12.71 -4.44 23.09
N ASP A 590 -11.58 -4.54 22.39
CA ASP A 590 -10.96 -5.83 21.99
C ASP A 590 -10.55 -6.70 23.19
N VAL A 591 -10.52 -6.17 24.41
CA VAL A 591 -10.43 -6.98 25.66
C VAL A 591 -11.56 -8.00 25.74
N GLY A 592 -12.72 -7.74 25.12
CA GLY A 592 -13.82 -8.69 24.97
C GLY A 592 -13.44 -10.00 24.27
N PHE A 593 -12.29 -10.08 23.61
CA PHE A 593 -11.74 -11.32 23.08
C PHE A 593 -11.57 -12.41 24.15
N ALA A 594 -11.21 -12.02 25.37
CA ALA A 594 -11.12 -12.93 26.51
C ALA A 594 -12.45 -13.66 26.77
N ASN A 595 -13.59 -12.95 26.62
CA ASN A 595 -14.92 -13.55 26.79
C ASN A 595 -15.24 -14.54 25.65
N ALA A 596 -14.83 -14.26 24.41
CA ALA A 596 -15.02 -15.18 23.31
C ALA A 596 -14.20 -16.48 23.53
N LEU A 597 -12.95 -16.38 23.99
CA LEU A 597 -12.16 -17.56 24.35
C LEU A 597 -12.77 -18.37 25.52
N MET A 598 -13.33 -17.71 26.54
CA MET A 598 -14.04 -18.42 27.62
C MET A 598 -15.25 -19.20 27.09
N GLN A 599 -16.00 -18.63 26.14
CA GLN A 599 -17.13 -19.35 25.50
C GLN A 599 -16.62 -20.54 24.66
N MET A 600 -15.42 -20.45 24.10
CA MET A 600 -14.77 -21.57 23.41
C MET A 600 -14.12 -22.58 24.36
N GLY A 601 -14.22 -22.39 25.70
CA GLY A 601 -13.78 -23.34 26.71
C GLY A 601 -12.40 -23.09 27.30
N ALA A 602 -11.72 -21.98 26.95
CA ALA A 602 -10.45 -21.61 27.57
C ALA A 602 -10.65 -21.07 29.01
N ASN A 603 -9.69 -21.36 29.89
CA ASN A 603 -9.68 -20.79 31.24
C ASN A 603 -8.96 -19.45 31.25
N VAL A 604 -9.69 -18.36 31.48
CA VAL A 604 -9.15 -16.98 31.41
C VAL A 604 -9.23 -16.31 32.78
N THR A 605 -8.13 -15.74 33.23
CA THR A 605 -8.02 -14.91 34.42
C THR A 605 -7.60 -13.50 34.05
N MET A 606 -8.24 -12.48 34.64
CA MET A 606 -7.95 -11.06 34.33
C MET A 606 -7.59 -10.28 35.57
N GLY A 607 -6.46 -9.56 35.52
CA GLY A 607 -6.14 -8.45 36.41
C GLY A 607 -6.54 -7.10 35.80
N ASP A 608 -6.14 -6.02 36.42
CA ASP A 608 -6.47 -4.66 35.92
C ASP A 608 -5.69 -4.33 34.63
N ASP A 609 -4.43 -4.80 34.51
CA ASP A 609 -3.49 -4.51 33.43
C ASP A 609 -2.87 -5.77 32.79
N TRP A 610 -3.41 -6.97 33.06
CA TRP A 610 -2.97 -8.23 32.49
C TRP A 610 -4.12 -9.22 32.29
N ILE A 611 -3.92 -10.15 31.34
CA ILE A 611 -4.83 -11.29 31.09
C ILE A 611 -3.97 -12.55 30.96
N GLU A 612 -4.38 -13.64 31.64
CA GLU A 612 -3.74 -14.94 31.57
C GLU A 612 -4.72 -15.99 31.04
N VAL A 613 -4.29 -16.79 30.08
CA VAL A 613 -5.07 -17.89 29.50
C VAL A 613 -4.38 -19.21 29.74
N ARG A 614 -5.16 -20.18 30.18
CA ARG A 614 -4.83 -21.61 30.20
C ARG A 614 -5.85 -22.30 29.32
N GLY A 615 -5.38 -23.00 28.33
CA GLY A 615 -6.23 -23.63 27.35
C GLY A 615 -6.25 -25.12 27.46
N ILE A 616 -6.89 -25.73 26.48
CA ILE A 616 -7.10 -27.16 26.41
C ILE A 616 -5.89 -27.91 25.84
N GLY A 617 -4.83 -27.28 25.35
CA GLY A 617 -3.65 -27.94 24.81
C GLY A 617 -3.93 -29.13 23.88
N HIS A 618 -2.89 -29.73 23.33
CA HIS A 618 -3.05 -30.95 22.48
C HIS A 618 -3.66 -32.14 23.22
N ASP A 619 -3.42 -32.27 24.53
CA ASP A 619 -3.84 -33.42 25.33
C ASP A 619 -5.23 -33.30 25.98
N HIS A 620 -5.91 -32.14 25.84
CA HIS A 620 -7.10 -31.82 26.62
C HIS A 620 -8.39 -31.63 25.79
N GLY A 621 -8.37 -31.89 24.49
CA GLY A 621 -9.53 -31.84 23.63
C GLY A 621 -9.57 -30.61 22.71
N LYS A 622 -10.70 -30.41 22.03
CA LYS A 622 -10.92 -29.32 21.06
C LYS A 622 -11.64 -28.16 21.71
N LEU A 623 -11.43 -26.94 21.19
CA LEU A 623 -12.23 -25.78 21.54
C LEU A 623 -13.71 -26.03 21.20
N ALA A 624 -14.62 -25.41 21.94
CA ALA A 624 -16.05 -25.41 21.60
C ALA A 624 -16.29 -24.50 20.38
N PRO A 625 -17.22 -24.85 19.49
CA PRO A 625 -17.64 -23.95 18.43
C PRO A 625 -18.35 -22.72 19.01
N ILE A 626 -18.30 -21.59 18.28
CA ILE A 626 -18.90 -20.33 18.70
C ILE A 626 -19.81 -19.78 17.59
N ASP A 627 -20.97 -19.23 17.97
CA ASP A 627 -21.81 -18.40 17.10
C ASP A 627 -22.04 -17.06 17.80
N MET A 628 -21.39 -16.00 17.32
CA MET A 628 -21.34 -14.73 18.05
C MET A 628 -21.31 -13.53 17.11
N ASP A 629 -21.87 -12.40 17.59
CA ASP A 629 -21.73 -11.07 17.00
C ASP A 629 -20.38 -10.47 17.38
N PHE A 630 -19.56 -10.14 16.38
CA PHE A 630 -18.21 -9.60 16.56
C PHE A 630 -18.11 -8.10 16.26
N ASN A 631 -19.21 -7.38 16.12
CA ASN A 631 -19.19 -5.94 15.84
C ASN A 631 -18.42 -5.14 16.91
N LEU A 632 -18.41 -5.61 18.15
CA LEU A 632 -17.71 -4.95 19.26
C LEU A 632 -16.20 -5.25 19.33
N ILE A 633 -15.72 -6.31 18.68
CA ILE A 633 -14.30 -6.70 18.64
C ILE A 633 -13.85 -7.11 17.22
N PRO A 634 -14.15 -6.30 16.21
CA PRO A 634 -14.00 -6.74 14.82
C PRO A 634 -12.56 -7.06 14.43
N ASP A 635 -11.57 -6.39 15.01
CA ASP A 635 -10.17 -6.63 14.70
C ASP A 635 -9.64 -7.92 15.38
N ALA A 636 -10.08 -8.22 16.61
CA ALA A 636 -9.71 -9.44 17.32
C ALA A 636 -10.48 -10.68 16.80
N ALA A 637 -11.63 -10.50 16.17
CA ALA A 637 -12.42 -11.58 15.59
C ALA A 637 -11.67 -12.42 14.53
N MET A 638 -10.67 -11.83 13.83
CA MET A 638 -9.82 -12.58 12.89
C MET A 638 -9.08 -13.74 13.60
N THR A 639 -8.66 -13.52 14.83
CA THR A 639 -8.03 -14.55 15.65
C THR A 639 -9.01 -15.67 15.99
N ILE A 640 -10.30 -15.35 16.25
CA ILE A 640 -11.35 -16.36 16.46
C ILE A 640 -11.58 -17.21 15.21
N ALA A 641 -11.54 -16.61 14.01
CA ALA A 641 -11.70 -17.37 12.75
C ALA A 641 -10.61 -18.43 12.58
N VAL A 642 -9.36 -18.14 13.02
CA VAL A 642 -8.28 -19.13 13.02
C VAL A 642 -8.44 -20.12 14.19
N ALA A 643 -8.83 -19.66 15.38
CA ALA A 643 -9.09 -20.55 16.54
C ALA A 643 -10.22 -21.55 16.22
N ALA A 644 -11.18 -21.21 15.36
CA ALA A 644 -12.24 -22.09 14.88
C ALA A 644 -11.71 -23.34 14.14
N LEU A 645 -10.50 -23.32 13.59
CA LEU A 645 -9.84 -24.52 13.01
C LEU A 645 -9.61 -25.61 14.05
N PHE A 646 -9.55 -25.23 15.34
CA PHE A 646 -9.28 -26.11 16.47
C PHE A 646 -10.56 -26.46 17.25
N ALA A 647 -11.72 -26.03 16.74
CA ALA A 647 -13.00 -26.30 17.38
C ALA A 647 -13.52 -27.73 17.07
N SER A 648 -14.43 -28.21 17.92
CA SER A 648 -15.10 -29.50 17.75
C SER A 648 -16.25 -29.49 16.73
N GLY A 649 -16.63 -28.28 16.23
CA GLY A 649 -17.74 -28.07 15.29
C GLY A 649 -17.64 -26.73 14.58
N THR A 650 -18.69 -26.42 13.80
CA THR A 650 -18.77 -25.22 12.97
C THR A 650 -18.94 -23.97 13.84
N SER A 651 -18.12 -22.95 13.59
CA SER A 651 -18.21 -21.62 14.21
C SER A 651 -18.71 -20.58 13.22
N THR A 652 -19.52 -19.62 13.70
CA THR A 652 -20.10 -18.53 12.92
C THR A 652 -19.71 -17.19 13.50
N LEU A 653 -19.08 -16.35 12.71
CA LEU A 653 -18.73 -14.98 13.04
C LEU A 653 -19.69 -14.04 12.32
N ARG A 654 -20.48 -13.24 13.06
CA ARG A 654 -21.50 -12.33 12.51
C ARG A 654 -21.12 -10.88 12.68
N ASN A 655 -21.73 -10.00 11.86
CA ASN A 655 -21.59 -8.54 11.90
C ASN A 655 -20.15 -8.07 11.75
N ILE A 656 -19.40 -8.71 10.84
CA ILE A 656 -18.01 -8.37 10.47
C ILE A 656 -17.92 -7.64 9.13
N GLY A 657 -18.98 -7.03 8.64
CA GLY A 657 -19.02 -6.32 7.34
C GLY A 657 -17.94 -5.25 7.19
N SER A 658 -17.53 -4.60 8.30
CA SER A 658 -16.42 -3.64 8.30
C SER A 658 -15.09 -4.23 7.81
N TRP A 659 -14.91 -5.55 7.78
CA TRP A 659 -13.71 -6.23 7.28
C TRP A 659 -13.48 -6.00 5.77
N ARG A 660 -14.54 -5.74 5.00
CA ARG A 660 -14.47 -5.51 3.54
C ARG A 660 -13.66 -4.26 3.16
N VAL A 661 -13.59 -3.26 4.05
CA VAL A 661 -12.98 -1.93 3.78
C VAL A 661 -11.75 -1.63 4.63
N LYS A 662 -11.14 -2.65 5.24
CA LYS A 662 -9.92 -2.53 6.06
C LYS A 662 -8.65 -2.53 5.17
N GLU A 663 -7.54 -2.99 5.71
CA GLU A 663 -6.25 -3.12 5.02
C GLU A 663 -6.37 -3.97 3.75
N THR A 664 -7.15 -5.03 3.81
CA THR A 664 -7.62 -5.86 2.69
C THR A 664 -9.11 -6.13 2.84
N ASP A 665 -9.74 -6.81 1.87
CA ASP A 665 -11.02 -7.48 2.11
C ASP A 665 -10.75 -8.71 2.99
N ARG A 666 -10.85 -8.51 4.31
CA ARG A 666 -10.51 -9.54 5.29
C ARG A 666 -11.43 -10.75 5.26
N ILE A 667 -12.70 -10.60 4.86
CA ILE A 667 -13.62 -11.76 4.73
C ILE A 667 -13.10 -12.68 3.63
N ALA A 668 -12.84 -12.14 2.46
CA ALA A 668 -12.33 -12.92 1.33
C ALA A 668 -10.93 -13.51 1.60
N ALA A 669 -10.02 -12.72 2.20
CA ALA A 669 -8.68 -13.16 2.54
C ALA A 669 -8.69 -14.30 3.57
N MET A 670 -9.43 -14.14 4.68
CA MET A 670 -9.56 -15.19 5.70
C MET A 670 -10.16 -16.47 5.14
N ALA A 671 -11.22 -16.36 4.33
CA ALA A 671 -11.85 -17.53 3.71
C ALA A 671 -10.89 -18.27 2.79
N ALA A 672 -10.10 -17.54 1.98
CA ALA A 672 -9.12 -18.15 1.08
C ALA A 672 -8.03 -18.91 1.85
N GLU A 673 -7.48 -18.29 2.90
CA GLU A 673 -6.37 -18.89 3.65
C GLU A 673 -6.83 -20.06 4.56
N LEU A 674 -8.02 -19.95 5.16
CA LEU A 674 -8.62 -21.06 5.92
C LEU A 674 -8.89 -22.29 5.05
N ARG A 675 -9.31 -22.10 3.81
CA ARG A 675 -9.51 -23.21 2.83
C ARG A 675 -8.19 -23.91 2.48
N LYS A 676 -7.06 -23.22 2.44
CA LYS A 676 -5.74 -23.83 2.25
C LYS A 676 -5.36 -24.81 3.37
N LEU A 677 -5.90 -24.58 4.57
CA LEU A 677 -5.70 -25.41 5.76
C LEU A 677 -6.69 -26.59 5.83
N GLY A 678 -7.56 -26.73 4.83
CA GLY A 678 -8.55 -27.81 4.72
C GLY A 678 -9.91 -27.50 5.32
N ALA A 679 -10.15 -26.28 5.85
CA ALA A 679 -11.45 -25.89 6.40
C ALA A 679 -12.50 -25.75 5.29
N THR A 680 -13.76 -26.10 5.61
CA THR A 680 -14.92 -25.67 4.81
C THR A 680 -15.35 -24.30 5.29
N VAL A 681 -15.39 -23.32 4.37
CA VAL A 681 -15.68 -21.92 4.70
C VAL A 681 -16.79 -21.40 3.81
N GLU A 682 -17.86 -20.88 4.46
CA GLU A 682 -18.88 -20.06 3.83
C GLU A 682 -18.67 -18.59 4.20
N GLU A 683 -18.73 -17.70 3.22
CA GLU A 683 -18.54 -16.26 3.40
C GLU A 683 -19.73 -15.48 2.86
N GLY A 684 -20.17 -14.48 3.59
CA GLY A 684 -21.23 -13.57 3.18
C GLY A 684 -20.80 -12.12 3.16
N ALA A 685 -21.76 -11.21 3.07
CA ALA A 685 -21.48 -9.77 3.06
C ALA A 685 -20.83 -9.31 4.37
N ASP A 686 -21.28 -9.87 5.49
CA ASP A 686 -20.94 -9.46 6.86
C ASP A 686 -20.74 -10.64 7.83
N TYR A 687 -20.55 -11.87 7.31
CA TYR A 687 -20.34 -13.05 8.15
C TYR A 687 -19.32 -14.02 7.54
N LEU A 688 -18.80 -14.89 8.40
CA LEU A 688 -17.92 -16.00 8.05
C LEU A 688 -18.32 -17.24 8.87
N VAL A 689 -18.54 -18.36 8.19
CA VAL A 689 -18.80 -19.66 8.81
C VAL A 689 -17.61 -20.56 8.56
N VAL A 690 -17.02 -21.11 9.62
CA VAL A 690 -15.82 -21.94 9.55
C VAL A 690 -16.12 -23.32 10.12
N THR A 691 -16.05 -24.35 9.29
CA THR A 691 -16.11 -25.74 9.73
C THR A 691 -14.67 -26.30 9.71
N PRO A 692 -14.12 -26.72 10.86
CA PRO A 692 -12.76 -27.19 10.93
C PRO A 692 -12.55 -28.49 10.13
N PRO A 693 -11.35 -28.72 9.59
CA PRO A 693 -11.01 -29.98 8.95
C PRO A 693 -10.82 -31.09 9.98
N ALA A 694 -10.89 -32.33 9.56
CA ALA A 694 -10.53 -33.47 10.41
C ALA A 694 -9.06 -33.43 10.84
N GLN A 695 -8.19 -32.95 9.93
CA GLN A 695 -6.77 -32.70 10.16
C GLN A 695 -6.36 -31.43 9.39
N LEU A 696 -5.51 -30.60 9.98
CA LEU A 696 -4.94 -29.44 9.30
C LEU A 696 -4.02 -29.87 8.16
N ALA A 697 -4.11 -29.18 7.03
CA ALA A 697 -3.20 -29.40 5.91
C ALA A 697 -1.78 -28.89 6.28
N PRO A 698 -0.75 -29.74 6.26
CA PRO A 698 0.62 -29.33 6.59
C PRO A 698 1.22 -28.50 5.45
N ASN A 699 2.22 -27.68 5.78
CA ASN A 699 2.97 -26.86 4.82
C ASN A 699 2.11 -25.87 4.01
N ALA A 700 0.98 -25.44 4.55
CA ALA A 700 0.17 -24.42 3.91
C ALA A 700 0.99 -23.11 3.81
N SER A 701 0.97 -22.49 2.63
CA SER A 701 1.62 -21.19 2.38
C SER A 701 0.58 -20.10 2.48
N ILE A 702 0.64 -19.33 3.56
CA ILE A 702 -0.32 -18.29 3.93
C ILE A 702 0.08 -16.97 3.32
N ASP A 703 -0.80 -16.39 2.57
CA ASP A 703 -0.66 -15.06 2.01
C ASP A 703 -1.20 -14.00 2.98
N THR A 704 -0.42 -12.95 3.21
CA THR A 704 -0.75 -11.94 4.21
C THR A 704 -1.54 -10.75 3.65
N TYR A 705 -1.56 -10.56 2.33
CA TYR A 705 -2.29 -9.47 1.67
C TYR A 705 -1.89 -8.07 2.18
N ASP A 706 -0.62 -7.90 2.57
CA ASP A 706 -0.11 -6.68 3.25
C ASP A 706 -0.95 -6.31 4.51
N ASP A 707 -1.59 -7.31 5.11
CA ASP A 707 -2.33 -7.15 6.36
C ASP A 707 -1.62 -7.90 7.50
N HIS A 708 -1.08 -7.13 8.43
CA HIS A 708 -0.36 -7.62 9.60
C HIS A 708 -1.17 -8.64 10.43
N ARG A 709 -2.52 -8.51 10.46
CA ARG A 709 -3.38 -9.42 11.20
C ARG A 709 -3.46 -10.80 10.56
N MET A 710 -3.40 -10.89 9.23
CA MET A 710 -3.32 -12.17 8.53
C MET A 710 -2.08 -12.94 8.98
N ALA A 711 -0.90 -12.29 8.96
CA ALA A 711 0.34 -12.90 9.39
C ALA A 711 0.28 -13.42 10.84
N MET A 712 -0.21 -12.58 11.76
CA MET A 712 -0.24 -12.88 13.19
C MET A 712 -1.32 -13.93 13.54
N CYS A 713 -2.50 -13.87 12.93
CA CYS A 713 -3.55 -14.88 13.16
C CYS A 713 -3.12 -16.26 12.66
N PHE A 714 -2.61 -16.35 11.44
CA PHE A 714 -2.27 -17.65 10.85
C PHE A 714 -0.98 -18.26 11.41
N SER A 715 -0.15 -17.51 12.12
CA SER A 715 0.98 -18.09 12.87
C SER A 715 0.51 -19.12 13.92
N LEU A 716 -0.71 -18.94 14.46
CA LEU A 716 -1.32 -19.83 15.43
C LEU A 716 -1.56 -21.25 14.91
N VAL A 717 -1.66 -21.43 13.59
CA VAL A 717 -1.82 -22.74 12.94
C VAL A 717 -0.66 -23.67 13.27
N SER A 718 0.54 -23.12 13.45
CA SER A 718 1.74 -23.88 13.84
C SER A 718 1.59 -24.60 15.19
N LEU A 719 0.73 -24.13 16.07
CA LEU A 719 0.38 -24.78 17.36
C LEU A 719 -0.52 -26.01 17.19
N GLY A 720 -1.01 -26.27 16.00
CA GLY A 720 -1.74 -27.49 15.63
C GLY A 720 -0.84 -28.69 15.28
N GLY A 721 0.45 -28.63 15.59
CA GLY A 721 1.40 -29.68 15.26
C GLY A 721 1.71 -29.82 13.77
N VAL A 722 1.42 -28.82 12.97
CA VAL A 722 1.70 -28.77 11.53
C VAL A 722 2.57 -27.57 11.18
N PRO A 723 3.56 -27.71 10.28
CA PRO A 723 4.32 -26.57 9.80
C PRO A 723 3.46 -25.68 8.90
N VAL A 724 3.65 -24.35 9.01
CA VAL A 724 2.99 -23.36 8.19
C VAL A 724 3.99 -22.31 7.72
N ARG A 725 3.84 -21.86 6.50
CA ARG A 725 4.63 -20.78 5.91
C ARG A 725 3.84 -19.47 5.91
N ILE A 726 4.40 -18.42 6.46
CA ILE A 726 3.85 -17.06 6.39
C ILE A 726 4.63 -16.29 5.32
N ASN A 727 3.96 -15.89 4.25
CA ASN A 727 4.53 -15.05 3.21
C ASN A 727 4.50 -13.59 3.67
N ASP A 728 5.59 -12.84 3.36
CA ASP A 728 5.74 -11.44 3.80
C ASP A 728 5.50 -11.23 5.31
N PRO A 729 6.30 -11.87 6.20
CA PRO A 729 6.15 -11.72 7.65
C PRO A 729 6.44 -10.29 8.13
N LYS A 730 7.10 -9.44 7.33
CA LYS A 730 7.43 -8.05 7.70
C LYS A 730 6.22 -7.13 7.76
N CYS A 731 5.09 -7.51 7.17
CA CYS A 731 3.85 -6.72 7.27
C CYS A 731 3.38 -6.49 8.72
N VAL A 732 3.85 -7.30 9.69
CA VAL A 732 3.59 -7.10 11.14
C VAL A 732 4.18 -5.79 11.67
N GLY A 733 5.18 -5.20 10.99
CA GLY A 733 5.77 -3.90 11.32
C GLY A 733 4.76 -2.76 11.43
N LYS A 734 3.58 -2.92 10.89
CA LYS A 734 2.47 -1.96 10.98
C LYS A 734 1.92 -1.78 12.40
N THR A 735 1.97 -2.83 13.24
CA THR A 735 1.40 -2.77 14.60
C THR A 735 2.25 -3.49 15.64
N PHE A 736 3.05 -4.49 15.26
CA PHE A 736 3.83 -5.27 16.19
C PHE A 736 5.14 -5.76 15.53
N PRO A 737 6.13 -4.88 15.37
CA PRO A 737 7.34 -5.18 14.58
C PRO A 737 8.14 -6.42 15.02
N ASP A 738 8.18 -6.73 16.33
CA ASP A 738 8.88 -7.87 16.94
C ASP A 738 7.95 -9.05 17.28
N TYR A 739 6.77 -9.13 16.63
CA TYR A 739 5.78 -10.17 16.90
C TYR A 739 6.33 -11.59 16.80
N PHE A 740 6.98 -11.92 15.70
CA PHE A 740 7.48 -13.28 15.47
C PHE A 740 8.60 -13.67 16.43
N ASP A 741 9.46 -12.75 16.81
CA ASP A 741 10.50 -13.01 17.84
C ASP A 741 9.86 -13.37 19.18
N ARG A 742 8.83 -12.61 19.58
CA ARG A 742 8.10 -12.91 20.83
C ARG A 742 7.26 -14.17 20.74
N PHE A 743 6.62 -14.43 19.61
CA PHE A 743 5.82 -15.64 19.40
C PHE A 743 6.72 -16.88 19.48
N LEU A 744 7.86 -16.88 18.79
CA LEU A 744 8.83 -17.98 18.81
C LEU A 744 9.48 -18.21 20.18
N ALA A 745 9.61 -17.16 20.99
CA ALA A 745 10.13 -17.29 22.35
C ALA A 745 9.16 -18.00 23.32
N LEU A 746 7.86 -18.02 22.98
CA LEU A 746 6.80 -18.61 23.81
C LEU A 746 6.31 -19.97 23.28
N ALA A 747 6.44 -20.23 21.99
CA ALA A 747 6.01 -21.45 21.32
C ALA A 747 7.11 -22.52 21.34
N THR A 748 6.78 -23.75 21.71
CA THR A 748 7.71 -24.89 21.76
C THR A 748 7.11 -26.12 21.08
N ALA A 749 8.00 -27.03 20.60
CA ALA A 749 7.61 -28.28 19.93
C ALA A 749 6.93 -29.29 20.89
#